data_87d2cb35f11095b67997242c008dbd09
#
_entry.id   87d2cb35f11095b67997242c008dbd09
#
_cell.length_a   1.000
_cell.length_b   1.000
_cell.length_c   1.000
_cell.angle_alpha   90.00
_cell.angle_beta   90.00
_cell.angle_gamma   90.00
#
_symmetry.space_group_name_H-M   'P 1'
#
loop_
_entity.id
_entity.type
_entity.pdbx_description
1 polymer ?
#
loop_
_entity_poly.entity_id
_entity_poly.type
_entity_poly.pdbx_seq_one_letter_code
_entity_poly.pdbx_strand_id
1 'polypeptide(L)'
;MSFEDIELPEEEMDDDINAEMDEEALEVAPSGKFDKLLGEAGRKFKLSGMFREWYIDYSSYTVLYRAVPHLIDGLKPVQRRVLHAMWRMDDGSYTKVANIVGQAMQFHPHGDASILGALVWLGQRNYLVDCQGNWGNILTGDSNAAPRYIEARLSKFGKEVVFNPKTTNWMTSYDGRNQEPVELPVKFPILLAQGTEGIGAGFASKILPHNFNELIDASVDFLEGRDFEIFPDFLTGGAADCSKYSSRRKGGKIKIRARIEKIDKNTLAITEVPFSKTTPVVIDSILKAKESGKIKIKKIDDLTTDKVNILIHLPNDVSPDKTIDALYAFTACEVSITPNTCVILDNKPQVLSVNDMLKYSTLHTKDLLGQELSIRLSELENDWHYNSLEKIFFDNKVYKILEGDAKTWEDQLQEVFDEMLKYQKMLKRPIVMEDINRLVEKPVRKISKFDVKAVDEKLRGIEAEMEEVQNHLDHLTEFTINYFKNLKKKYGKAYPRLTELVEFENIESTRVVSNNAKLYANKAEGFVGIGLKKEDNAEFICDCSDLSEIIVIHKDGKYVVTKVSEKAFFGKDILYVGIFDRNDQRTIYNVIYREGKTSVSYAKRFAVTSITRDKEYDITQGTPGSQILWFTVNHNGEAETVKIYLRPRPKLKKLTDEYDFSQLGIKGRASRGNLVSKNPIQRITLKSKGISTIGGKDVWFDEDIQRLNEDGRGIHLGQFNTGDHILAIFKDGTYYTTSFDLSNRYQGELLKIEKLDANKVYTALYYDKAVAAFYVKRFSFDVSDNTPVNFISEAKGSYLVEISDDLHPQIEVIFGGKNENRDPEIINAEEFIAKKGLQAKGKKTSALDVKRVHFIEPLHLPEDDVKAAESEAENQAGEIDNTDVEDPIDLEIPGDENQLTLF
;
A
#
# COMPACT_ATOMS: atom_id res chain seq x y z
N MET A 1 -23.35 7.23 -28.08
CA MET A 1 -23.22 5.94 -27.41
C MET A 1 -24.48 5.67 -26.63
N SER A 2 -25.14 4.56 -26.88
CA SER A 2 -26.32 4.06 -26.17
C SER A 2 -25.93 2.96 -25.19
N PHE A 3 -26.87 2.48 -24.38
CA PHE A 3 -26.63 1.32 -23.50
C PHE A 3 -26.26 0.04 -24.26
N GLU A 4 -26.60 -0.04 -25.54
CA GLU A 4 -26.26 -1.18 -26.38
C GLU A 4 -24.77 -1.27 -26.74
N ASP A 5 -23.99 -0.17 -26.54
CA ASP A 5 -22.55 -0.13 -26.83
C ASP A 5 -21.70 -0.64 -25.66
N ILE A 6 -22.30 -1.03 -24.52
CA ILE A 6 -21.61 -1.70 -23.42
C ILE A 6 -21.77 -3.21 -23.67
N GLU A 7 -20.74 -3.82 -24.27
CA GLU A 7 -20.62 -5.27 -24.25
C GLU A 7 -20.42 -5.70 -22.79
N LEU A 8 -21.51 -6.13 -22.16
CA LEU A 8 -21.42 -6.86 -20.90
C LEU A 8 -20.80 -8.21 -21.24
N PRO A 9 -19.73 -8.63 -20.55
CA PRO A 9 -19.11 -9.91 -20.84
C PRO A 9 -20.14 -11.02 -20.70
N GLU A 10 -20.37 -11.78 -21.76
CA GLU A 10 -21.04 -13.07 -21.66
C GLU A 10 -20.25 -13.91 -20.67
N GLU A 11 -20.89 -14.32 -19.58
CA GLU A 11 -20.30 -15.27 -18.65
C GLU A 11 -20.10 -16.58 -19.40
N GLU A 12 -18.84 -16.93 -19.68
CA GLU A 12 -18.48 -18.33 -19.79
C GLU A 12 -18.77 -18.95 -18.42
N MET A 13 -19.95 -19.50 -18.27
CA MET A 13 -20.26 -20.40 -17.16
C MET A 13 -19.36 -21.61 -17.39
N ASP A 14 -18.35 -21.75 -16.52
CA ASP A 14 -17.63 -23.01 -16.39
C ASP A 14 -18.67 -24.11 -16.13
N ASP A 15 -18.89 -24.94 -17.13
CA ASP A 15 -19.79 -26.11 -17.09
C ASP A 15 -19.30 -27.24 -16.15
N ASP A 16 -18.28 -26.99 -15.35
CA ASP A 16 -17.65 -27.97 -14.46
C ASP A 16 -18.28 -28.11 -13.04
N ILE A 17 -19.49 -27.56 -12.83
CA ILE A 17 -20.25 -27.86 -11.58
C ILE A 17 -21.50 -28.73 -11.85
N ASN A 18 -21.50 -29.49 -12.91
CA ASN A 18 -22.37 -30.65 -13.05
C ASN A 18 -21.65 -31.94 -12.69
N ALA A 19 -21.15 -32.02 -11.45
CA ALA A 19 -20.95 -33.33 -10.83
C ALA A 19 -22.31 -34.00 -10.70
N GLU A 20 -22.57 -34.97 -11.55
CA GLU A 20 -23.68 -35.92 -11.43
C GLU A 20 -23.70 -36.45 -9.99
N MET A 21 -24.56 -35.90 -9.16
CA MET A 21 -24.94 -36.55 -7.92
C MET A 21 -25.84 -37.73 -8.26
N ASP A 22 -25.26 -38.92 -8.20
CA ASP A 22 -26.02 -40.20 -8.28
C ASP A 22 -27.28 -40.11 -7.43
N GLU A 23 -28.43 -40.21 -8.11
CA GLU A 23 -29.76 -40.22 -7.49
C GLU A 23 -30.04 -41.51 -6.68
N GLU A 24 -29.09 -42.43 -6.54
CA GLU A 24 -29.35 -43.78 -5.97
C GLU A 24 -28.97 -43.97 -4.49
N ALA A 25 -28.55 -42.97 -3.74
CA ALA A 25 -28.16 -43.21 -2.37
C ALA A 25 -28.88 -42.33 -1.34
N LEU A 26 -30.19 -42.37 -1.21
CA LEU A 26 -30.90 -42.02 0.03
C LEU A 26 -32.36 -42.49 0.03
N GLU A 27 -32.57 -43.79 -0.13
CA GLU A 27 -33.77 -44.40 0.39
C GLU A 27 -33.64 -44.63 1.91
N VAL A 28 -34.10 -43.63 2.66
CA VAL A 28 -34.26 -43.77 4.12
C VAL A 28 -35.55 -44.59 4.34
N ALA A 29 -35.39 -45.80 4.88
CA ALA A 29 -36.48 -46.67 5.25
C ALA A 29 -37.59 -45.97 6.07
N PRO A 30 -38.86 -46.22 5.84
CA PRO A 30 -39.95 -45.56 6.52
C PRO A 30 -40.03 -46.00 7.97
N SER A 31 -39.66 -45.15 8.94
CA SER A 31 -39.90 -45.44 10.36
C SER A 31 -41.34 -45.14 10.75
N GLY A 32 -42.21 -46.11 10.57
CA GLY A 32 -43.64 -46.01 10.83
C GLY A 32 -44.07 -45.82 12.30
N LYS A 33 -43.21 -45.54 13.22
CA LYS A 33 -43.53 -45.23 14.63
C LYS A 33 -43.58 -43.72 14.95
N PHE A 34 -42.86 -42.85 14.23
CA PHE A 34 -42.87 -41.40 14.46
C PHE A 34 -44.11 -40.72 13.81
N ASP A 35 -44.69 -41.34 12.74
CA ASP A 35 -45.84 -40.77 12.03
C ASP A 35 -47.15 -40.80 12.82
N LYS A 36 -47.24 -41.65 13.88
CA LYS A 36 -48.44 -41.73 14.77
C LYS A 36 -48.40 -40.70 15.92
N LEU A 37 -47.26 -40.04 16.21
CA LEU A 37 -47.13 -39.10 17.31
C LEU A 37 -47.29 -37.62 16.88
N LEU A 38 -47.21 -37.34 15.58
CA LEU A 38 -47.43 -36.01 15.00
C LEU A 38 -48.75 -36.04 14.24
N GLY A 39 -49.87 -35.74 14.88
CA GLY A 39 -51.15 -35.63 14.24
C GLY A 39 -51.14 -34.86 12.92
N GLU A 40 -52.26 -34.81 12.19
CA GLU A 40 -52.40 -34.23 10.84
C GLU A 40 -51.84 -32.80 10.60
N ALA A 41 -51.28 -32.14 11.63
CA ALA A 41 -50.60 -30.86 11.58
C ALA A 41 -49.10 -30.90 11.19
N GLY A 42 -48.50 -32.07 11.10
CA GLY A 42 -47.04 -32.20 10.81
C GLY A 42 -46.78 -32.46 9.33
N ARG A 43 -46.78 -31.43 8.49
CA ARG A 43 -46.22 -31.53 7.14
C ARG A 43 -44.71 -31.88 7.24
N LYS A 44 -44.34 -33.07 6.80
CA LYS A 44 -42.93 -33.46 6.67
C LYS A 44 -42.34 -32.70 5.48
N PHE A 45 -41.45 -31.76 5.78
CA PHE A 45 -40.66 -31.11 4.76
C PHE A 45 -39.38 -31.89 4.54
N LYS A 46 -39.07 -32.26 3.29
CA LYS A 46 -37.74 -32.80 2.94
C LYS A 46 -36.72 -31.69 3.05
N LEU A 47 -35.54 -31.98 3.59
CA LEU A 47 -34.44 -31.01 3.71
C LEU A 47 -34.11 -30.35 2.33
N SER A 48 -34.12 -31.15 1.26
CA SER A 48 -33.95 -30.65 -0.11
C SER A 48 -35.03 -29.62 -0.53
N GLY A 49 -36.30 -29.79 -0.08
CA GLY A 49 -37.33 -28.79 -0.31
C GLY A 49 -37.11 -27.51 0.48
N MET A 50 -36.64 -27.63 1.73
CA MET A 50 -36.28 -26.45 2.54
C MET A 50 -35.12 -25.66 1.91
N PHE A 51 -34.11 -26.33 1.33
CA PHE A 51 -33.05 -25.66 0.60
C PHE A 51 -33.55 -25.02 -0.71
N ARG A 52 -34.38 -25.72 -1.50
CA ARG A 52 -34.89 -25.19 -2.79
C ARG A 52 -35.88 -24.03 -2.64
N GLU A 53 -36.69 -24.02 -1.61
CA GLU A 53 -37.73 -22.99 -1.42
C GLU A 53 -37.30 -21.96 -0.40
N TRP A 54 -37.13 -22.32 0.85
CA TRP A 54 -36.91 -21.35 1.93
C TRP A 54 -35.51 -20.73 1.95
N TYR A 55 -34.48 -21.54 1.73
CA TYR A 55 -33.13 -21.03 1.75
C TYR A 55 -32.82 -20.16 0.52
N ILE A 56 -33.27 -20.56 -0.66
CA ILE A 56 -33.10 -19.76 -1.88
C ILE A 56 -33.87 -18.45 -1.78
N ASP A 57 -35.13 -18.48 -1.31
CA ASP A 57 -35.93 -17.26 -1.11
C ASP A 57 -35.26 -16.32 -0.12
N TYR A 58 -34.82 -16.84 1.02
CA TYR A 58 -34.10 -16.05 2.01
C TYR A 58 -32.75 -15.51 1.47
N SER A 59 -32.00 -16.32 0.77
CA SER A 59 -30.71 -15.95 0.18
C SER A 59 -30.90 -14.86 -0.88
N SER A 60 -31.88 -15.03 -1.78
CA SER A 60 -32.25 -14.04 -2.79
C SER A 60 -32.64 -12.72 -2.15
N TYR A 61 -33.52 -12.76 -1.13
CA TYR A 61 -33.89 -11.57 -0.37
C TYR A 61 -32.67 -10.89 0.26
N THR A 62 -31.77 -11.67 0.87
CA THR A 62 -30.56 -11.13 1.51
C THR A 62 -29.62 -10.45 0.51
N VAL A 63 -29.47 -11.02 -0.67
CA VAL A 63 -28.63 -10.46 -1.76
C VAL A 63 -29.27 -9.23 -2.36
N LEU A 64 -30.51 -9.34 -2.85
CA LEU A 64 -31.19 -8.29 -3.65
C LEU A 64 -31.64 -7.10 -2.78
N TYR A 65 -32.07 -7.33 -1.55
CA TYR A 65 -32.74 -6.30 -0.73
C TYR A 65 -31.97 -5.87 0.51
N ARG A 66 -30.76 -6.41 0.77
CA ARG A 66 -30.00 -6.05 1.97
C ARG A 66 -28.54 -5.78 1.71
N ALA A 67 -27.80 -6.74 1.13
CA ALA A 67 -26.34 -6.76 1.18
C ALA A 67 -25.67 -6.06 0.00
N VAL A 68 -26.18 -6.28 -1.22
CA VAL A 68 -25.54 -5.80 -2.46
C VAL A 68 -26.21 -4.52 -2.94
N PRO A 69 -25.46 -3.50 -3.35
CA PRO A 69 -26.01 -2.23 -3.86
C PRO A 69 -26.57 -2.43 -5.29
N HIS A 70 -27.60 -1.65 -5.65
CA HIS A 70 -28.07 -1.57 -7.02
C HIS A 70 -27.13 -0.67 -7.84
N LEU A 71 -26.87 -1.04 -9.09
CA LEU A 71 -25.96 -0.26 -9.95
C LEU A 71 -26.58 1.06 -10.38
N ILE A 72 -27.88 1.07 -10.64
CA ILE A 72 -28.62 2.21 -11.20
C ILE A 72 -28.51 3.45 -10.29
N ASP A 73 -28.82 3.33 -9.02
CA ASP A 73 -28.76 4.43 -8.07
C ASP A 73 -27.57 4.36 -7.08
N GLY A 74 -26.79 3.30 -7.15
CA GLY A 74 -25.61 3.09 -6.30
C GLY A 74 -25.95 2.83 -4.83
N LEU A 75 -27.17 2.49 -4.48
CA LEU A 75 -27.67 2.41 -3.11
C LEU A 75 -28.16 1.01 -2.75
N LYS A 76 -28.05 0.68 -1.46
CA LYS A 76 -28.82 -0.43 -0.88
C LYS A 76 -30.25 0.02 -0.58
N PRO A 77 -31.25 -0.87 -0.60
CA PRO A 77 -32.66 -0.50 -0.35
C PRO A 77 -32.87 0.29 0.94
N VAL A 78 -32.19 -0.02 2.03
CA VAL A 78 -32.29 0.74 3.28
C VAL A 78 -31.79 2.18 3.11
N GLN A 79 -30.70 2.40 2.39
CA GLN A 79 -30.16 3.75 2.13
C GLN A 79 -31.11 4.57 1.27
N ARG A 80 -31.67 3.96 0.21
CA ARG A 80 -32.68 4.57 -0.67
C ARG A 80 -33.90 5.02 0.12
N ARG A 81 -34.43 4.17 1.00
CA ARG A 81 -35.59 4.47 1.87
C ARG A 81 -35.31 5.56 2.89
N VAL A 82 -34.10 5.59 3.45
CA VAL A 82 -33.65 6.67 4.36
C VAL A 82 -33.61 8.01 3.62
N LEU A 83 -33.00 8.06 2.44
CA LEU A 83 -32.93 9.28 1.62
C LEU A 83 -34.31 9.72 1.17
N HIS A 84 -35.20 8.78 0.79
CA HIS A 84 -36.59 9.08 0.46
C HIS A 84 -37.36 9.67 1.66
N ALA A 85 -37.19 9.12 2.85
CA ALA A 85 -37.82 9.64 4.07
C ALA A 85 -37.30 11.06 4.37
N MET A 86 -35.99 11.30 4.24
CA MET A 86 -35.40 12.62 4.41
C MET A 86 -35.94 13.62 3.38
N TRP A 87 -36.12 13.21 2.12
CA TRP A 87 -36.65 14.07 1.07
C TRP A 87 -38.13 14.45 1.31
N ARG A 88 -38.93 13.51 1.80
CA ARG A 88 -40.33 13.80 2.18
C ARG A 88 -40.48 14.78 3.34
N MET A 89 -39.49 14.85 4.22
CA MET A 89 -39.45 15.73 5.38
C MET A 89 -38.68 17.04 5.14
N ASP A 90 -38.10 17.21 3.94
CA ASP A 90 -37.14 18.27 3.69
C ASP A 90 -37.80 19.65 3.63
N ASP A 91 -37.52 20.44 4.63
CA ASP A 91 -37.87 21.88 4.72
C ASP A 91 -36.63 22.79 4.69
N GLY A 92 -35.45 22.21 4.45
CA GLY A 92 -34.13 22.88 4.45
C GLY A 92 -33.47 22.97 5.83
N SER A 93 -34.20 22.68 6.92
CA SER A 93 -33.63 22.69 8.26
C SER A 93 -33.05 21.35 8.68
N TYR A 94 -32.26 21.35 9.78
CA TYR A 94 -31.79 20.11 10.40
C TYR A 94 -32.94 19.43 11.16
N THR A 95 -33.07 18.12 10.97
CA THR A 95 -34.05 17.28 11.61
C THR A 95 -33.35 16.26 12.52
N LYS A 96 -33.94 16.00 13.72
CA LYS A 96 -33.45 14.94 14.62
C LYS A 96 -33.40 13.60 13.93
N VAL A 97 -32.26 12.90 14.02
CA VAL A 97 -32.07 11.58 13.43
C VAL A 97 -33.12 10.57 13.89
N ALA A 98 -33.61 10.68 15.16
CA ALA A 98 -34.70 9.85 15.67
C ALA A 98 -35.98 10.02 14.86
N ASN A 99 -36.31 11.22 14.38
CA ASN A 99 -37.50 11.48 13.55
C ASN A 99 -37.30 10.91 12.14
N ILE A 100 -36.09 11.05 11.54
CA ILE A 100 -35.77 10.49 10.24
C ILE A 100 -35.89 8.97 10.26
N VAL A 101 -35.34 8.31 11.30
CA VAL A 101 -35.43 6.86 11.49
C VAL A 101 -36.88 6.43 11.61
N GLY A 102 -37.64 7.12 12.43
CA GLY A 102 -39.10 6.87 12.60
C GLY A 102 -39.87 6.98 11.28
N GLN A 103 -39.59 8.02 10.48
CA GLN A 103 -40.20 8.19 9.15
C GLN A 103 -39.75 7.08 8.16
N ALA A 104 -38.50 6.67 8.19
CA ALA A 104 -37.99 5.61 7.31
C ALA A 104 -38.60 4.23 7.63
N MET A 105 -39.03 3.98 8.86
CA MET A 105 -39.72 2.74 9.27
C MET A 105 -41.05 2.52 8.50
N GLN A 106 -41.64 3.56 7.92
CA GLN A 106 -42.84 3.44 7.06
C GLN A 106 -42.52 2.70 5.75
N PHE A 107 -41.27 2.65 5.35
CA PHE A 107 -40.81 2.03 4.10
C PHE A 107 -39.94 0.80 4.35
N HIS A 108 -39.23 0.73 5.49
CA HIS A 108 -38.28 -0.32 5.78
C HIS A 108 -38.75 -1.23 6.94
N PRO A 109 -39.16 -2.51 6.64
CA PRO A 109 -39.75 -3.41 7.64
C PRO A 109 -38.69 -4.11 8.51
N HIS A 110 -37.73 -3.34 9.05
CA HIS A 110 -36.64 -3.84 9.93
C HIS A 110 -36.42 -2.89 11.10
N GLY A 111 -35.64 -3.34 12.10
CA GLY A 111 -35.40 -2.58 13.32
C GLY A 111 -34.70 -1.23 13.06
N ASP A 112 -35.04 -0.26 13.91
CA ASP A 112 -34.53 1.12 13.90
C ASP A 112 -33.00 1.22 13.92
N ALA A 113 -32.32 0.30 14.61
CA ALA A 113 -30.85 0.23 14.65
C ALA A 113 -30.21 0.04 13.26
N SER A 114 -30.85 -0.74 12.38
CA SER A 114 -30.36 -0.96 11.01
C SER A 114 -30.51 0.29 10.13
N ILE A 115 -31.62 1.02 10.32
CA ILE A 115 -31.89 2.29 9.64
C ILE A 115 -30.93 3.38 10.12
N LEU A 116 -30.71 3.47 11.45
CA LEU A 116 -29.74 4.38 12.05
C LEU A 116 -28.33 4.12 11.52
N GLY A 117 -27.89 2.85 11.51
CA GLY A 117 -26.57 2.50 10.99
C GLY A 117 -26.38 2.88 9.53
N ALA A 118 -27.41 2.73 8.69
CA ALA A 118 -27.38 3.15 7.29
C ALA A 118 -27.29 4.69 7.15
N LEU A 119 -28.06 5.43 7.97
CA LEU A 119 -28.01 6.90 7.96
C LEU A 119 -26.65 7.42 8.47
N VAL A 120 -26.10 6.84 9.54
CA VAL A 120 -24.78 7.20 10.06
C VAL A 120 -23.70 6.93 9.00
N TRP A 121 -23.76 5.80 8.33
CA TRP A 121 -22.84 5.48 7.24
C TRP A 121 -22.90 6.52 6.10
N LEU A 122 -24.11 6.92 5.66
CA LEU A 122 -24.29 7.97 4.64
C LEU A 122 -23.73 9.33 5.11
N GLY A 123 -23.96 9.69 6.37
CA GLY A 123 -23.49 10.93 6.96
C GLY A 123 -21.96 11.01 7.03
N GLN A 124 -21.31 9.93 7.44
CA GLN A 124 -19.84 9.86 7.55
C GLN A 124 -19.12 9.94 6.19
N ARG A 125 -19.82 9.72 5.07
CA ARG A 125 -19.27 9.85 3.70
C ARG A 125 -19.29 11.29 3.17
N ASN A 126 -20.04 12.19 3.81
CA ASN A 126 -20.09 13.63 3.50
C ASN A 126 -20.52 14.00 2.06
N TYR A 127 -21.33 13.15 1.39
CA TYR A 127 -21.85 13.46 0.06
C TYR A 127 -23.31 13.89 0.10
N LEU A 128 -24.19 13.02 0.58
CA LEU A 128 -25.64 13.14 0.43
C LEU A 128 -26.33 13.77 1.65
N VAL A 129 -25.68 13.72 2.82
CA VAL A 129 -26.24 14.12 4.10
C VAL A 129 -25.31 15.08 4.81
N ASP A 130 -25.83 16.28 5.16
CA ASP A 130 -25.18 17.20 6.09
C ASP A 130 -25.48 16.76 7.53
N CYS A 131 -24.46 16.68 8.36
CA CYS A 131 -24.51 16.17 9.73
C CYS A 131 -24.27 17.26 10.76
N GLN A 132 -25.00 17.19 11.90
CA GLN A 132 -24.78 18.04 13.06
C GLN A 132 -24.76 17.20 14.34
N GLY A 133 -23.81 17.46 15.23
CA GLY A 133 -23.57 16.69 16.45
C GLY A 133 -22.50 15.61 16.28
N ASN A 134 -22.43 14.66 17.22
CA ASN A 134 -21.44 13.58 17.19
C ASN A 134 -21.95 12.38 16.37
N TRP A 135 -21.45 12.22 15.18
CA TRP A 135 -21.75 11.12 14.26
C TRP A 135 -20.78 9.95 14.32
N GLY A 136 -19.95 9.88 15.37
CA GLY A 136 -18.86 8.94 15.50
C GLY A 136 -17.61 9.41 14.75
N ASN A 137 -16.57 8.62 14.83
CA ASN A 137 -15.28 8.91 14.18
C ASN A 137 -14.75 7.67 13.46
N ILE A 138 -14.56 7.76 12.15
CA ILE A 138 -14.05 6.66 11.32
C ILE A 138 -12.57 6.35 11.60
N LEU A 139 -11.81 7.28 12.18
CA LEU A 139 -10.39 7.11 12.50
C LEU A 139 -10.21 6.39 13.83
N THR A 140 -10.97 6.78 14.86
CA THR A 140 -10.89 6.16 16.20
C THR A 140 -11.85 4.98 16.37
N GLY A 141 -12.89 4.90 15.54
CA GLY A 141 -13.94 3.89 15.67
C GLY A 141 -14.98 4.22 16.73
N ASP A 142 -14.99 5.45 17.26
CA ASP A 142 -15.98 5.89 18.23
C ASP A 142 -17.39 5.85 17.64
N SER A 143 -18.33 5.39 18.44
CA SER A 143 -19.74 5.31 18.09
C SER A 143 -20.39 6.69 18.01
N ASN A 144 -21.43 6.81 17.18
CA ASN A 144 -22.27 7.99 17.14
C ASN A 144 -23.08 8.19 18.44
N ALA A 145 -23.42 9.44 18.74
CA ALA A 145 -24.32 9.75 19.84
C ALA A 145 -25.74 9.20 19.58
N ALA A 146 -26.55 9.11 20.64
CA ALA A 146 -27.92 8.62 20.50
C ALA A 146 -28.73 9.46 19.48
N PRO A 147 -29.65 8.86 18.70
CA PRO A 147 -30.37 9.51 17.59
C PRO A 147 -31.15 10.77 17.99
N ARG A 148 -31.52 10.89 19.26
CA ARG A 148 -32.23 12.07 19.81
C ARG A 148 -31.36 13.32 19.97
N TYR A 149 -30.01 13.17 19.92
CA TYR A 149 -29.07 14.27 20.07
C TYR A 149 -28.48 14.78 18.76
N ILE A 150 -28.34 13.92 17.76
CA ILE A 150 -27.76 14.25 16.47
C ILE A 150 -28.84 14.64 15.46
N GLU A 151 -28.45 15.45 14.48
CA GLU A 151 -29.36 16.00 13.49
C GLU A 151 -28.75 15.85 12.08
N ALA A 152 -29.64 15.72 11.09
CA ALA A 152 -29.27 15.60 9.69
C ALA A 152 -30.22 16.37 8.78
N ARG A 153 -29.73 16.72 7.60
CA ARG A 153 -30.51 17.17 6.46
C ARG A 153 -29.89 16.70 5.16
N LEU A 154 -30.66 16.76 4.07
CA LEU A 154 -30.10 16.50 2.74
C LEU A 154 -29.11 17.61 2.37
N SER A 155 -27.94 17.22 1.85
CA SER A 155 -26.94 18.15 1.35
C SER A 155 -27.43 18.85 0.08
N LYS A 156 -26.85 19.99 -0.27
CA LYS A 156 -27.14 20.65 -1.56
C LYS A 156 -26.80 19.76 -2.75
N PHE A 157 -25.70 19.06 -2.68
CA PHE A 157 -25.28 18.09 -3.67
C PHE A 157 -26.29 16.94 -3.79
N GLY A 158 -26.68 16.33 -2.65
CA GLY A 158 -27.67 15.25 -2.64
C GLY A 158 -29.00 15.66 -3.24
N LYS A 159 -29.50 16.87 -2.97
CA LYS A 159 -30.73 17.39 -3.57
C LYS A 159 -30.63 17.57 -5.07
N GLU A 160 -29.47 18.01 -5.58
CA GLU A 160 -29.26 18.28 -7.01
C GLU A 160 -29.11 16.99 -7.82
N VAL A 161 -28.46 15.97 -7.28
CA VAL A 161 -28.07 14.77 -8.06
C VAL A 161 -28.97 13.56 -7.85
N VAL A 162 -29.73 13.49 -6.74
CA VAL A 162 -30.45 12.25 -6.36
C VAL A 162 -31.94 12.32 -6.65
N PHE A 163 -32.57 13.50 -6.59
CA PHE A 163 -34.03 13.59 -6.56
C PHE A 163 -34.59 14.31 -7.78
N ASN A 164 -35.51 13.65 -8.48
CA ASN A 164 -36.43 14.26 -9.41
C ASN A 164 -37.71 13.41 -9.48
N PRO A 165 -38.85 13.86 -8.89
CA PRO A 165 -40.10 13.11 -8.87
C PRO A 165 -40.66 12.77 -10.23
N LYS A 166 -40.33 13.56 -11.28
CA LYS A 166 -40.83 13.39 -12.62
C LYS A 166 -40.16 12.25 -13.39
N THR A 167 -38.93 11.91 -13.02
CA THR A 167 -38.14 10.81 -13.62
C THR A 167 -38.03 9.60 -12.69
N THR A 168 -38.69 9.64 -11.52
CA THR A 168 -38.67 8.54 -10.55
C THR A 168 -39.80 7.54 -10.87
N ASN A 169 -39.45 6.26 -10.88
CA ASN A 169 -40.43 5.16 -10.93
C ASN A 169 -40.86 4.84 -9.50
N TRP A 170 -42.19 4.81 -9.28
CA TRP A 170 -42.78 4.63 -7.96
C TRP A 170 -43.38 3.24 -7.81
N MET A 171 -43.26 2.67 -6.63
CA MET A 171 -43.93 1.44 -6.22
C MET A 171 -44.62 1.62 -4.86
N THR A 172 -45.56 0.74 -4.56
CA THR A 172 -46.28 0.74 -3.27
C THR A 172 -45.33 0.17 -2.18
N SER A 173 -45.29 0.83 -1.01
CA SER A 173 -44.58 0.35 0.16
C SER A 173 -45.07 -1.01 0.66
N TYR A 174 -44.24 -1.70 1.47
CA TYR A 174 -44.57 -3.05 1.96
C TYR A 174 -45.91 -3.14 2.72
N ASP A 175 -46.39 -2.06 3.32
CA ASP A 175 -47.65 -1.98 4.05
C ASP A 175 -48.83 -1.51 3.19
N GLY A 176 -48.59 -1.20 1.93
CA GLY A 176 -49.59 -0.75 0.97
C GLY A 176 -50.07 0.69 1.16
N ARG A 177 -49.50 1.46 2.11
CA ARG A 177 -50.04 2.78 2.50
C ARG A 177 -49.34 3.95 1.83
N ASN A 178 -48.08 3.76 1.40
CA ASN A 178 -47.23 4.81 0.87
C ASN A 178 -46.69 4.42 -0.51
N GLN A 179 -46.14 5.42 -1.21
CA GLN A 179 -45.34 5.20 -2.40
C GLN A 179 -43.86 5.37 -2.05
N GLU A 180 -43.02 4.45 -2.51
CA GLU A 180 -41.57 4.53 -2.42
C GLU A 180 -40.92 4.41 -3.79
N PRO A 181 -39.72 4.97 -4.03
CA PRO A 181 -39.05 4.84 -5.30
C PRO A 181 -38.53 3.40 -5.49
N VAL A 182 -38.73 2.85 -6.69
CA VAL A 182 -38.07 1.60 -7.12
C VAL A 182 -36.59 1.81 -7.08
N GLU A 183 -36.13 2.90 -7.71
CA GLU A 183 -34.76 3.39 -7.73
C GLU A 183 -34.81 4.91 -7.74
N LEU A 184 -33.75 5.56 -7.22
CA LEU A 184 -33.65 7.02 -7.28
C LEU A 184 -32.94 7.43 -8.59
N PRO A 185 -33.36 8.54 -9.22
CA PRO A 185 -32.77 9.02 -10.49
C PRO A 185 -31.43 9.73 -10.20
N VAL A 186 -30.39 8.97 -9.85
CA VAL A 186 -29.10 9.50 -9.46
C VAL A 186 -28.26 9.87 -10.68
N LYS A 187 -27.87 11.14 -10.78
CA LYS A 187 -27.10 11.72 -11.90
C LYS A 187 -25.61 11.93 -11.56
N PHE A 188 -25.00 10.94 -10.89
CA PHE A 188 -23.60 10.96 -10.51
C PHE A 188 -23.17 9.53 -10.11
N PRO A 189 -21.94 9.06 -10.35
CA PRO A 189 -21.47 7.72 -9.97
C PRO A 189 -21.24 7.59 -8.45
N ILE A 190 -22.31 7.75 -7.67
CA ILE A 190 -22.30 7.80 -6.21
C ILE A 190 -21.79 6.51 -5.58
N LEU A 191 -22.07 5.36 -6.20
CA LEU A 191 -21.57 4.05 -5.77
C LEU A 191 -20.03 4.03 -5.68
N LEU A 192 -19.39 4.53 -6.73
CA LEU A 192 -17.94 4.58 -6.80
C LEU A 192 -17.35 5.67 -5.90
N ALA A 193 -18.05 6.79 -5.71
CA ALA A 193 -17.59 7.86 -4.82
C ALA A 193 -17.64 7.44 -3.34
N GLN A 194 -18.70 6.78 -2.90
CA GLN A 194 -18.87 6.37 -1.51
C GLN A 194 -18.21 5.01 -1.20
N GLY A 195 -18.08 4.15 -2.20
CA GLY A 195 -17.79 2.75 -2.01
C GLY A 195 -18.92 2.03 -1.30
N THR A 196 -18.78 0.74 -1.05
CA THR A 196 -19.72 -0.03 -0.22
C THR A 196 -19.09 -1.35 0.20
N GLU A 197 -19.59 -1.92 1.30
CA GLU A 197 -19.24 -3.26 1.73
C GLU A 197 -20.54 -3.97 2.19
N GLY A 198 -20.70 -5.24 1.82
CA GLY A 198 -21.86 -6.03 2.22
C GLY A 198 -21.59 -7.52 2.02
N ILE A 199 -22.16 -8.32 2.91
CA ILE A 199 -22.05 -9.78 2.88
C ILE A 199 -23.46 -10.35 2.83
N GLY A 200 -23.77 -11.06 1.75
CA GLY A 200 -25.00 -11.80 1.58
C GLY A 200 -24.78 -13.32 1.61
N ALA A 201 -25.80 -14.09 1.33
CA ALA A 201 -25.69 -15.53 1.22
C ALA A 201 -25.09 -15.91 -0.15
N GLY A 202 -23.84 -16.39 -0.15
CA GLY A 202 -23.11 -16.75 -1.37
C GLY A 202 -22.48 -15.59 -2.14
N PHE A 203 -22.86 -14.36 -1.86
CA PHE A 203 -22.34 -13.16 -2.51
C PHE A 203 -21.81 -12.16 -1.51
N ALA A 204 -20.73 -11.48 -1.87
CA ALA A 204 -20.19 -10.35 -1.11
C ALA A 204 -19.92 -9.20 -2.08
N SER A 205 -20.08 -7.98 -1.61
CA SER A 205 -19.70 -6.77 -2.34
C SER A 205 -18.70 -5.99 -1.52
N LYS A 206 -17.58 -5.59 -2.13
CA LYS A 206 -16.56 -4.70 -1.56
C LYS A 206 -16.06 -3.77 -2.65
N ILE A 207 -16.79 -2.68 -2.86
CA ILE A 207 -16.48 -1.64 -3.83
C ILE A 207 -15.76 -0.53 -3.07
N LEU A 208 -14.56 -0.20 -3.51
CA LEU A 208 -13.72 0.81 -2.87
C LEU A 208 -14.15 2.22 -3.28
N PRO A 209 -14.01 3.23 -2.41
CA PRO A 209 -14.30 4.61 -2.76
C PRO A 209 -13.26 5.19 -3.71
N HIS A 210 -13.69 6.11 -4.58
CA HIS A 210 -12.86 6.82 -5.55
C HIS A 210 -13.03 8.33 -5.42
N ASN A 211 -12.06 9.09 -5.92
CA ASN A 211 -12.09 10.54 -5.81
C ASN A 211 -13.20 11.17 -6.66
N PHE A 212 -13.92 12.12 -6.07
CA PHE A 212 -15.02 12.85 -6.71
C PHE A 212 -14.63 13.51 -8.03
N ASN A 213 -13.50 14.21 -8.06
CA ASN A 213 -13.03 14.92 -9.23
C ASN A 213 -12.59 13.99 -10.36
N GLU A 214 -11.90 12.90 -10.00
CA GLU A 214 -11.43 11.88 -10.94
C GLU A 214 -12.58 11.10 -11.56
N LEU A 215 -13.65 10.82 -10.80
CA LEU A 215 -14.87 10.21 -11.33
C LEU A 215 -15.53 11.10 -12.37
N ILE A 216 -15.58 12.41 -12.13
CA ILE A 216 -16.11 13.37 -13.12
C ILE A 216 -15.23 13.44 -14.36
N ASP A 217 -13.92 13.54 -14.18
CA ASP A 217 -12.97 13.59 -15.30
C ASP A 217 -13.08 12.33 -16.17
N ALA A 218 -13.11 11.16 -15.55
CA ALA A 218 -13.26 9.88 -16.24
C ALA A 218 -14.62 9.74 -16.93
N SER A 219 -15.72 10.30 -16.35
CA SER A 219 -17.03 10.33 -17.00
C SER A 219 -17.01 11.23 -18.25
N VAL A 220 -16.31 12.38 -18.18
CA VAL A 220 -16.12 13.27 -19.33
C VAL A 220 -15.25 12.61 -20.40
N ASP A 221 -14.12 11.98 -20.00
CA ASP A 221 -13.25 11.27 -20.92
C ASP A 221 -13.99 10.16 -21.69
N PHE A 222 -14.83 9.40 -20.97
CA PHE A 222 -15.66 8.37 -21.60
C PHE A 222 -16.63 8.97 -22.64
N LEU A 223 -17.34 10.08 -22.32
CA LEU A 223 -18.27 10.72 -23.22
C LEU A 223 -17.58 11.35 -24.45
N GLU A 224 -16.33 11.78 -24.30
CA GLU A 224 -15.49 12.30 -25.38
C GLU A 224 -14.76 11.17 -26.15
N GLY A 225 -14.96 9.89 -25.80
CA GLY A 225 -14.35 8.73 -26.44
C GLY A 225 -12.88 8.50 -26.07
N ARG A 226 -12.39 9.14 -25.00
CA ARG A 226 -11.04 8.93 -24.48
C ARG A 226 -11.00 7.76 -23.52
N ASP A 227 -9.83 7.15 -23.44
CA ASP A 227 -9.56 6.08 -22.49
C ASP A 227 -9.26 6.67 -21.10
N PHE A 228 -9.61 5.93 -20.04
CA PHE A 228 -9.42 6.36 -18.66
C PHE A 228 -9.09 5.18 -17.75
N GLU A 229 -8.41 5.47 -16.66
CA GLU A 229 -8.18 4.56 -15.54
C GLU A 229 -8.32 5.33 -14.23
N ILE A 230 -8.97 4.73 -13.24
CA ILE A 230 -9.22 5.37 -11.94
C ILE A 230 -8.74 4.48 -10.80
N PHE A 231 -8.25 5.11 -9.75
CA PHE A 231 -7.71 4.43 -8.57
C PHE A 231 -8.50 4.83 -7.32
N PRO A 232 -8.61 3.92 -6.34
CA PRO A 232 -9.28 4.22 -5.09
C PRO A 232 -8.69 5.43 -4.37
N ASP A 233 -9.56 6.13 -3.64
CA ASP A 233 -9.21 7.25 -2.77
C ASP A 233 -9.93 7.07 -1.42
N PHE A 234 -9.18 7.03 -0.32
CA PHE A 234 -9.70 6.68 0.98
C PHE A 234 -9.81 7.90 1.90
N LEU A 235 -10.91 8.04 2.61
CA LEU A 235 -11.14 9.13 3.57
C LEU A 235 -10.12 9.15 4.71
N THR A 236 -9.44 8.04 4.98
CA THR A 236 -8.40 7.93 6.01
C THR A 236 -7.02 8.38 5.52
N GLY A 237 -6.87 8.74 4.24
CA GLY A 237 -5.58 9.04 3.63
C GLY A 237 -4.69 7.81 3.48
N GLY A 238 -3.41 7.96 3.78
CA GLY A 238 -2.39 6.92 3.67
C GLY A 238 -1.80 6.80 2.26
N ALA A 239 -0.89 5.85 2.10
CA ALA A 239 -0.30 5.51 0.81
C ALA A 239 -0.89 4.20 0.27
N ALA A 240 -1.12 4.13 -1.05
CA ALA A 240 -1.66 2.95 -1.71
C ALA A 240 -0.78 2.50 -2.88
N ASP A 241 -0.42 1.22 -2.88
CA ASP A 241 0.21 0.53 -4.01
C ASP A 241 -0.87 -0.20 -4.81
N CYS A 242 -1.12 0.33 -6.01
CA CYS A 242 -2.09 -0.17 -6.97
C CYS A 242 -1.43 -0.95 -8.12
N SER A 243 -0.14 -1.32 -8.06
CA SER A 243 0.58 -2.02 -9.14
C SER A 243 -0.07 -3.33 -9.58
N LYS A 244 -0.83 -4.00 -8.67
CA LYS A 244 -1.57 -5.24 -8.92
C LYS A 244 -3.09 -5.03 -9.06
N TYR A 245 -3.53 -3.81 -9.31
CA TYR A 245 -4.91 -3.41 -9.49
C TYR A 245 -5.09 -2.73 -10.85
N SER A 246 -6.24 -2.92 -11.47
CA SER A 246 -6.69 -2.13 -12.61
C SER A 246 -8.20 -1.98 -12.54
N SER A 247 -8.67 -0.76 -12.74
CA SER A 247 -10.11 -0.46 -12.79
C SER A 247 -10.83 -1.11 -13.98
N ARG A 248 -10.09 -1.60 -14.98
CA ARG A 248 -10.59 -2.28 -16.17
C ARG A 248 -10.83 -3.78 -15.97
N ARG A 249 -10.34 -4.35 -14.89
CA ARG A 249 -10.42 -5.78 -14.58
C ARG A 249 -11.29 -6.03 -13.37
N LYS A 250 -11.89 -7.20 -13.31
CA LYS A 250 -12.57 -7.69 -12.11
C LYS A 250 -11.51 -8.08 -11.06
N GLY A 251 -11.63 -7.59 -9.84
CA GLY A 251 -10.71 -7.92 -8.75
C GLY A 251 -9.38 -7.17 -8.81
N GLY A 252 -8.32 -7.82 -8.32
CA GLY A 252 -7.00 -7.24 -8.13
C GLY A 252 -6.65 -7.13 -6.65
N LYS A 253 -5.46 -6.62 -6.35
CA LYS A 253 -4.97 -6.46 -4.97
C LYS A 253 -4.36 -5.09 -4.80
N ILE A 254 -4.76 -4.40 -3.76
CA ILE A 254 -4.23 -3.09 -3.36
C ILE A 254 -3.58 -3.26 -1.99
N LYS A 255 -2.38 -2.74 -1.81
CA LYS A 255 -1.75 -2.61 -0.51
C LYS A 255 -1.88 -1.17 -0.05
N ILE A 256 -2.24 -0.99 1.22
CA ILE A 256 -2.40 0.33 1.83
C ILE A 256 -1.52 0.39 3.06
N ARG A 257 -0.70 1.43 3.17
CA ARG A 257 0.18 1.70 4.31
C ARG A 257 -0.28 2.91 5.09
N ALA A 258 -0.12 2.84 6.40
CA ALA A 258 -0.16 3.99 7.29
C ALA A 258 0.94 4.98 6.90
N ARG A 259 0.72 6.27 7.11
CA ARG A 259 1.79 7.27 7.03
C ARG A 259 2.54 7.28 8.35
N ILE A 260 3.81 6.94 8.31
CA ILE A 260 4.70 6.91 9.49
C ILE A 260 5.83 7.89 9.25
N GLU A 261 5.99 8.84 10.16
CA GLU A 261 6.99 9.90 10.09
C GLU A 261 8.02 9.73 11.24
N LYS A 262 9.28 9.97 10.94
CA LYS A 262 10.35 10.02 11.93
C LYS A 262 10.41 11.42 12.54
N ILE A 263 10.02 11.55 13.82
CA ILE A 263 10.06 12.82 14.55
C ILE A 263 11.48 13.09 15.04
N ASP A 264 12.10 12.09 15.65
CA ASP A 264 13.46 12.13 16.14
C ASP A 264 14.10 10.72 16.13
N LYS A 265 15.33 10.59 16.63
CA LYS A 265 16.07 9.31 16.69
C LYS A 265 15.34 8.18 17.42
N ASN A 266 14.43 8.51 18.33
CA ASN A 266 13.78 7.55 19.21
C ASN A 266 12.26 7.63 19.15
N THR A 267 11.67 8.47 18.29
CA THR A 267 10.23 8.68 18.24
C THR A 267 9.73 8.66 16.80
N LEU A 268 8.78 7.77 16.54
CA LEU A 268 8.01 7.71 15.30
C LEU A 268 6.60 8.22 15.57
N ALA A 269 5.98 8.86 14.58
CA ALA A 269 4.57 9.25 14.61
C ALA A 269 3.80 8.57 13.48
N ILE A 270 2.66 7.95 13.79
CA ILE A 270 1.69 7.54 12.78
C ILE A 270 0.70 8.69 12.64
N THR A 271 0.64 9.30 11.45
CA THR A 271 -0.20 10.46 11.13
C THR A 271 -1.44 10.11 10.32
N GLU A 272 -1.46 8.95 9.66
CA GLU A 272 -2.60 8.41 8.94
C GLU A 272 -2.67 6.89 9.12
N VAL A 273 -3.89 6.35 9.24
CA VAL A 273 -4.11 4.90 9.37
C VAL A 273 -4.61 4.28 8.06
N PRO A 274 -4.33 3.01 7.78
CA PRO A 274 -4.82 2.35 6.58
C PRO A 274 -6.34 2.28 6.55
N PHE A 275 -6.91 2.35 5.36
CA PHE A 275 -8.36 2.17 5.16
C PHE A 275 -8.89 0.90 5.84
N SER A 276 -10.06 0.98 6.44
CA SER A 276 -10.72 -0.06 7.25
C SER A 276 -10.04 -0.40 8.59
N LYS A 277 -9.05 0.37 9.02
CA LYS A 277 -8.45 0.23 10.36
C LYS A 277 -8.66 1.50 11.17
N THR A 278 -8.87 1.31 12.48
CA THR A 278 -8.97 2.40 13.44
C THR A 278 -7.71 2.48 14.29
N THR A 279 -7.49 3.63 14.95
CA THR A 279 -6.29 3.82 15.79
C THR A 279 -6.15 2.75 16.87
N PRO A 280 -7.21 2.31 17.61
CA PRO A 280 -7.09 1.22 18.58
C PRO A 280 -6.66 -0.10 17.94
N VAL A 281 -7.19 -0.44 16.76
CA VAL A 281 -6.82 -1.69 16.05
C VAL A 281 -5.35 -1.68 15.63
N VAL A 282 -4.86 -0.52 15.17
CA VAL A 282 -3.44 -0.36 14.83
C VAL A 282 -2.57 -0.50 16.07
N ILE A 283 -2.90 0.20 17.16
CA ILE A 283 -2.18 0.13 18.45
C ILE A 283 -2.16 -1.29 18.99
N ASP A 284 -3.30 -1.97 19.04
CA ASP A 284 -3.39 -3.36 19.51
C ASP A 284 -2.53 -4.31 18.69
N SER A 285 -2.47 -4.11 17.35
CA SER A 285 -1.61 -4.90 16.49
C SER A 285 -0.13 -4.68 16.77
N ILE A 286 0.26 -3.44 17.07
CA ILE A 286 1.62 -3.07 17.44
C ILE A 286 2.00 -3.69 18.80
N LEU A 287 1.08 -3.62 19.79
CA LEU A 287 1.29 -4.22 21.10
C LEU A 287 1.46 -5.74 21.01
N LYS A 288 0.65 -6.43 20.20
CA LYS A 288 0.79 -7.87 19.92
C LYS A 288 2.13 -8.21 19.26
N ALA A 289 2.59 -7.38 18.32
CA ALA A 289 3.90 -7.56 17.70
C ALA A 289 5.06 -7.34 18.69
N LYS A 290 4.91 -6.38 19.63
CA LYS A 290 5.84 -6.17 20.76
C LYS A 290 5.87 -7.36 21.70
N GLU A 291 4.72 -7.87 22.14
CA GLU A 291 4.60 -9.01 23.05
C GLU A 291 5.19 -10.29 22.45
N SER A 292 5.00 -10.52 21.16
CA SER A 292 5.61 -11.64 20.43
C SER A 292 7.10 -11.41 20.13
N GLY A 293 7.69 -10.27 20.56
CA GLY A 293 9.10 -9.95 20.39
C GLY A 293 9.52 -9.62 18.94
N LYS A 294 8.60 -9.44 18.02
CA LYS A 294 8.88 -9.09 16.61
C LYS A 294 9.37 -7.66 16.44
N ILE A 295 8.89 -6.77 17.31
CA ILE A 295 9.23 -5.35 17.31
C ILE A 295 9.65 -4.94 18.74
N LYS A 296 10.69 -4.12 18.84
CA LYS A 296 11.16 -3.57 20.12
C LYS A 296 10.66 -2.14 20.26
N ILE A 297 9.72 -1.91 21.17
CA ILE A 297 9.13 -0.61 21.44
C ILE A 297 9.15 -0.34 22.96
N LYS A 298 9.49 0.88 23.36
CA LYS A 298 9.48 1.32 24.75
C LYS A 298 8.05 1.64 25.21
N LYS A 299 7.37 2.54 24.52
CA LYS A 299 6.03 3.07 24.86
C LYS A 299 5.27 3.49 23.62
N ILE A 300 3.94 3.51 23.68
CA ILE A 300 3.05 4.08 22.66
C ILE A 300 2.14 5.09 23.36
N ASP A 301 1.96 6.27 22.79
CA ASP A 301 1.04 7.30 23.22
C ASP A 301 0.07 7.65 22.09
N ASP A 302 -1.22 7.53 22.34
CA ASP A 302 -2.26 7.96 21.40
C ASP A 302 -2.69 9.40 21.74
N LEU A 303 -2.38 10.31 20.85
CA LEU A 303 -2.72 11.73 20.93
C LEU A 303 -3.71 12.12 19.82
N THR A 304 -4.43 11.15 19.28
CA THR A 304 -5.40 11.36 18.20
C THR A 304 -6.55 12.24 18.63
N THR A 305 -6.84 13.26 17.84
CA THR A 305 -7.99 14.16 17.98
C THR A 305 -8.76 14.21 16.65
N ASP A 306 -8.75 15.33 15.94
CA ASP A 306 -9.31 15.45 14.58
C ASP A 306 -8.41 14.78 13.53
N LYS A 307 -7.12 14.64 13.85
CA LYS A 307 -6.12 13.95 13.03
C LYS A 307 -5.48 12.84 13.82
N VAL A 308 -5.11 11.79 13.14
CA VAL A 308 -4.35 10.69 13.74
C VAL A 308 -2.99 11.20 14.21
N ASN A 309 -2.63 10.86 15.44
CA ASN A 309 -1.32 11.16 16.01
C ASN A 309 -0.96 10.10 17.07
N ILE A 310 -0.32 9.02 16.64
CA ILE A 310 0.13 7.94 17.51
C ILE A 310 1.64 8.00 17.60
N LEU A 311 2.19 8.31 18.78
CA LEU A 311 3.63 8.36 19.01
C LEU A 311 4.14 7.01 19.50
N ILE A 312 5.19 6.52 18.83
CA ILE A 312 5.87 5.27 19.16
C ILE A 312 7.30 5.61 19.63
N HIS A 313 7.58 5.34 20.89
CA HIS A 313 8.89 5.58 21.49
C HIS A 313 9.76 4.33 21.39
N LEU A 314 10.96 4.49 20.83
CA LEU A 314 11.93 3.42 20.60
C LEU A 314 13.01 3.40 21.69
N PRO A 315 13.61 2.23 21.98
CA PRO A 315 14.88 2.15 22.69
C PRO A 315 16.03 2.76 21.87
N ASN A 316 17.08 3.24 22.55
CA ASN A 316 18.22 3.90 21.89
C ASN A 316 19.05 2.98 20.98
N ASP A 317 18.87 1.66 21.07
CA ASP A 317 19.59 0.65 20.33
C ASP A 317 18.81 0.09 19.13
N VAL A 318 17.71 0.74 18.76
CA VAL A 318 16.79 0.28 17.69
C VAL A 318 16.72 1.34 16.61
N SER A 319 17.00 0.94 15.36
CA SER A 319 16.88 1.82 14.19
C SER A 319 15.41 2.19 13.89
N PRO A 320 15.09 3.49 13.78
CA PRO A 320 13.75 3.95 13.37
C PRO A 320 13.31 3.35 12.03
N ASP A 321 14.19 3.34 11.02
CA ASP A 321 13.85 2.88 9.67
C ASP A 321 13.56 1.38 9.66
N LYS A 322 14.38 0.56 10.35
CA LYS A 322 14.08 -0.87 10.56
C LYS A 322 12.75 -1.09 11.29
N THR A 323 12.40 -0.21 12.21
CA THR A 323 11.13 -0.31 12.95
C THR A 323 9.96 0.05 12.05
N ILE A 324 10.07 1.03 11.17
CA ILE A 324 9.04 1.38 10.18
C ILE A 324 8.75 0.16 9.29
N ASP A 325 9.79 -0.48 8.74
CA ASP A 325 9.64 -1.69 7.94
C ASP A 325 8.99 -2.84 8.74
N ALA A 326 9.39 -3.02 10.00
CA ALA A 326 8.81 -4.02 10.88
C ALA A 326 7.33 -3.73 11.22
N LEU A 327 6.95 -2.45 11.39
CA LEU A 327 5.57 -2.04 11.57
C LEU A 327 4.72 -2.41 10.35
N TYR A 328 5.21 -2.17 9.13
CA TYR A 328 4.52 -2.60 7.91
C TYR A 328 4.47 -4.13 7.77
N ALA A 329 5.54 -4.83 8.11
CA ALA A 329 5.61 -6.29 7.95
C ALA A 329 4.77 -7.08 8.95
N PHE A 330 4.61 -6.61 10.20
CA PHE A 330 4.06 -7.39 11.31
C PHE A 330 2.81 -6.82 11.96
N THR A 331 2.34 -5.65 11.55
CA THR A 331 1.20 -4.98 12.18
C THR A 331 0.14 -4.56 11.17
N ALA A 332 -0.95 -3.99 11.67
CA ALA A 332 -1.99 -3.42 10.83
C ALA A 332 -1.60 -2.08 10.17
N CYS A 333 -0.32 -1.67 10.23
CA CYS A 333 0.18 -0.51 9.50
C CYS A 333 0.25 -0.75 7.98
N GLU A 334 0.33 -2.01 7.51
CA GLU A 334 0.09 -2.39 6.11
C GLU A 334 -1.11 -3.31 6.03
N VAL A 335 -2.03 -3.04 5.12
CA VAL A 335 -3.22 -3.85 4.87
C VAL A 335 -3.33 -4.16 3.39
N SER A 336 -3.63 -5.41 3.06
CA SER A 336 -3.95 -5.80 1.68
C SER A 336 -5.45 -5.94 1.51
N ILE A 337 -6.01 -5.30 0.50
CA ILE A 337 -7.44 -5.33 0.16
C ILE A 337 -7.61 -5.92 -1.24
N THR A 338 -8.54 -6.87 -1.34
CA THR A 338 -9.02 -7.39 -2.62
C THR A 338 -10.46 -6.90 -2.80
N PRO A 339 -10.73 -6.01 -3.77
CA PRO A 339 -12.09 -5.58 -4.07
C PRO A 339 -12.90 -6.73 -4.65
N ASN A 340 -14.21 -6.70 -4.39
CA ASN A 340 -15.21 -7.56 -5.01
C ASN A 340 -16.37 -6.68 -5.49
N THR A 341 -16.44 -6.44 -6.76
CA THR A 341 -17.30 -5.43 -7.39
C THR A 341 -18.67 -6.01 -7.78
N CYS A 342 -19.30 -6.74 -6.86
CA CYS A 342 -20.63 -7.29 -7.06
C CYS A 342 -21.70 -6.22 -6.86
N VAL A 343 -22.61 -6.08 -7.84
CA VAL A 343 -23.75 -5.14 -7.86
C VAL A 343 -25.02 -5.83 -8.32
N ILE A 344 -26.19 -5.27 -8.04
CA ILE A 344 -27.46 -5.71 -8.62
C ILE A 344 -27.73 -4.89 -9.88
N LEU A 345 -27.90 -5.59 -10.98
CA LEU A 345 -28.36 -5.05 -12.26
C LEU A 345 -29.45 -5.97 -12.81
N ASP A 346 -30.57 -5.42 -13.21
CA ASP A 346 -31.74 -6.16 -13.71
C ASP A 346 -32.23 -7.29 -12.79
N ASN A 347 -32.24 -7.00 -11.48
CA ASN A 347 -32.58 -7.94 -10.41
C ASN A 347 -31.68 -9.19 -10.34
N LYS A 348 -30.46 -9.09 -10.84
CA LYS A 348 -29.46 -10.16 -10.78
C LYS A 348 -28.14 -9.62 -10.16
N PRO A 349 -27.45 -10.40 -9.30
CA PRO A 349 -26.10 -10.05 -8.88
C PRO A 349 -25.13 -10.25 -10.06
N GLN A 350 -24.33 -9.24 -10.35
CA GLN A 350 -23.30 -9.24 -11.40
C GLN A 350 -21.99 -8.70 -10.85
N VAL A 351 -20.87 -9.24 -11.33
CA VAL A 351 -19.54 -8.73 -11.00
C VAL A 351 -19.05 -7.95 -12.22
N LEU A 352 -18.91 -6.64 -12.06
CA LEU A 352 -18.49 -5.73 -13.12
C LEU A 352 -17.13 -5.12 -12.79
N SER A 353 -16.39 -4.66 -13.81
CA SER A 353 -15.22 -3.83 -13.58
C SER A 353 -15.62 -2.44 -13.10
N VAL A 354 -14.71 -1.73 -12.43
CA VAL A 354 -14.98 -0.36 -11.97
C VAL A 354 -15.23 0.57 -13.16
N ASN A 355 -14.50 0.37 -14.27
CA ASN A 355 -14.74 1.12 -15.50
C ASN A 355 -16.14 0.89 -16.08
N ASP A 356 -16.62 -0.36 -16.07
CA ASP A 356 -17.97 -0.66 -16.60
C ASP A 356 -19.05 -0.03 -15.72
N MET A 357 -18.89 -0.07 -14.40
CA MET A 357 -19.80 0.61 -13.48
C MET A 357 -19.82 2.13 -13.71
N LEU A 358 -18.64 2.76 -13.97
CA LEU A 358 -18.57 4.19 -14.27
C LEU A 358 -19.26 4.51 -15.60
N LYS A 359 -18.98 3.72 -16.65
CA LYS A 359 -19.63 3.87 -17.96
C LYS A 359 -21.17 3.77 -17.84
N TYR A 360 -21.64 2.75 -17.14
CA TYR A 360 -23.07 2.57 -16.89
C TYR A 360 -23.68 3.78 -16.18
N SER A 361 -23.10 4.22 -15.08
CA SER A 361 -23.59 5.40 -14.34
C SER A 361 -23.56 6.68 -15.18
N THR A 362 -22.55 6.84 -16.04
CA THR A 362 -22.43 8.00 -16.94
C THR A 362 -23.50 8.00 -18.01
N LEU A 363 -23.77 6.84 -18.63
CA LEU A 363 -24.85 6.71 -19.62
C LEU A 363 -26.23 6.88 -18.97
N HIS A 364 -26.44 6.29 -17.79
CA HIS A 364 -27.66 6.50 -17.02
C HIS A 364 -27.89 7.98 -16.67
N THR A 365 -26.83 8.70 -16.31
CA THR A 365 -26.90 10.16 -16.10
C THR A 365 -27.30 10.89 -17.37
N LYS A 366 -26.73 10.52 -18.53
CA LYS A 366 -27.11 11.10 -19.84
C LYS A 366 -28.58 10.84 -20.16
N ASP A 367 -29.06 9.64 -19.94
CA ASP A 367 -30.46 9.28 -20.19
C ASP A 367 -31.42 10.05 -19.27
N LEU A 368 -31.11 10.17 -17.98
CA LEU A 368 -31.91 10.94 -17.04
C LEU A 368 -31.97 12.41 -17.43
N LEU A 369 -30.84 13.01 -17.84
CA LEU A 369 -30.82 14.38 -18.33
C LEU A 369 -31.66 14.53 -19.61
N GLY A 370 -31.62 13.57 -20.54
CA GLY A 370 -32.47 13.53 -21.72
C GLY A 370 -33.96 13.44 -21.38
N GLN A 371 -34.31 12.60 -20.40
CA GLN A 371 -35.71 12.52 -19.92
C GLN A 371 -36.15 13.85 -19.26
N GLU A 372 -35.31 14.46 -18.42
CA GLU A 372 -35.64 15.76 -17.80
C GLU A 372 -35.90 16.85 -18.87
N LEU A 373 -35.03 16.93 -19.89
CA LEU A 373 -35.20 17.86 -21.02
C LEU A 373 -36.48 17.56 -21.81
N SER A 374 -36.75 16.29 -22.11
CA SER A 374 -37.96 15.88 -22.84
C SER A 374 -39.23 16.24 -22.07
N ILE A 375 -39.25 15.99 -20.75
CA ILE A 375 -40.37 16.40 -19.90
C ILE A 375 -40.53 17.93 -19.90
N ARG A 376 -39.38 18.67 -19.78
CA ARG A 376 -39.41 20.13 -19.81
C ARG A 376 -39.93 20.66 -21.14
N LEU A 377 -39.49 20.08 -22.26
CA LEU A 377 -39.99 20.44 -23.58
C LEU A 377 -41.52 20.24 -23.68
N SER A 378 -42.00 19.07 -23.23
CA SER A 378 -43.45 18.80 -23.22
C SER A 378 -44.24 19.76 -22.32
N GLU A 379 -43.71 20.15 -21.18
CA GLU A 379 -44.30 21.19 -20.31
C GLU A 379 -44.34 22.55 -21.00
N LEU A 380 -43.25 22.96 -21.67
CA LEU A 380 -43.20 24.20 -22.44
C LEU A 380 -44.16 24.18 -23.63
N GLU A 381 -44.28 23.07 -24.31
CA GLU A 381 -45.25 22.89 -25.42
C GLU A 381 -46.69 23.04 -24.93
N ASN A 382 -47.01 22.45 -23.77
CA ASN A 382 -48.35 22.59 -23.15
C ASN A 382 -48.59 24.04 -22.67
N ASP A 383 -47.57 24.68 -22.07
CA ASP A 383 -47.65 26.06 -21.64
C ASP A 383 -47.81 27.01 -22.83
N TRP A 384 -47.05 26.79 -23.91
CA TRP A 384 -47.19 27.53 -25.15
C TRP A 384 -48.60 27.37 -25.75
N HIS A 385 -49.07 26.13 -25.89
CA HIS A 385 -50.40 25.83 -26.42
C HIS A 385 -51.50 26.53 -25.61
N TYR A 386 -51.45 26.40 -24.29
CA TYR A 386 -52.45 27.01 -23.42
C TYR A 386 -52.41 28.58 -23.44
N ASN A 387 -51.23 29.19 -23.44
CA ASN A 387 -51.13 30.66 -23.55
C ASN A 387 -51.58 31.14 -24.97
N SER A 388 -51.32 30.38 -26.00
CA SER A 388 -51.80 30.63 -27.37
C SER A 388 -53.31 30.53 -27.48
N LEU A 389 -53.93 29.49 -26.88
CA LEU A 389 -55.39 29.37 -26.78
C LEU A 389 -56.02 30.55 -26.04
N GLU A 390 -55.40 30.91 -24.90
CA GLU A 390 -55.86 32.07 -24.13
C GLU A 390 -55.83 33.36 -24.96
N LYS A 391 -54.75 33.60 -25.69
CA LYS A 391 -54.61 34.71 -26.59
C LYS A 391 -55.70 34.72 -27.66
N ILE A 392 -55.87 33.60 -28.38
CA ILE A 392 -56.90 33.46 -29.41
C ILE A 392 -58.30 33.69 -28.85
N PHE A 393 -58.59 33.13 -27.68
CA PHE A 393 -59.89 33.24 -26.98
C PHE A 393 -60.24 34.68 -26.64
N PHE A 394 -59.27 35.49 -26.22
CA PHE A 394 -59.51 36.92 -25.86
C PHE A 394 -59.39 37.86 -27.06
N ASP A 395 -58.42 37.70 -27.96
CA ASP A 395 -58.22 38.54 -29.13
C ASP A 395 -59.43 38.47 -30.08
N ASN A 396 -59.92 37.22 -30.29
CA ASN A 396 -61.05 37.01 -31.18
C ASN A 396 -62.43 37.11 -30.42
N LYS A 397 -62.40 37.49 -29.16
CA LYS A 397 -63.59 37.70 -28.32
C LYS A 397 -64.51 36.48 -28.24
N VAL A 398 -63.95 35.26 -28.34
CA VAL A 398 -64.69 33.99 -28.29
C VAL A 398 -65.48 33.87 -26.99
N TYR A 399 -64.97 34.45 -25.87
CA TYR A 399 -65.62 34.50 -24.58
C TYR A 399 -67.05 35.10 -24.65
N LYS A 400 -67.39 35.88 -25.65
CA LYS A 400 -68.74 36.40 -25.87
C LYS A 400 -69.80 35.32 -26.13
N ILE A 401 -69.39 34.16 -26.59
CA ILE A 401 -70.32 33.02 -26.76
C ILE A 401 -70.97 32.65 -25.39
N LEU A 402 -70.23 32.81 -24.28
CA LEU A 402 -70.71 32.52 -22.96
C LEU A 402 -71.80 33.54 -22.46
N GLU A 403 -71.98 34.66 -23.16
CA GLU A 403 -73.01 35.62 -22.89
C GLU A 403 -74.31 35.34 -23.72
N GLY A 404 -74.29 34.28 -24.59
CA GLY A 404 -75.39 33.91 -25.44
C GLY A 404 -76.48 33.07 -24.76
N ASP A 405 -77.60 32.89 -25.44
CA ASP A 405 -78.84 32.22 -24.97
C ASP A 405 -78.78 30.68 -25.11
N ALA A 406 -77.63 30.02 -25.02
CA ALA A 406 -77.49 28.55 -25.07
C ALA A 406 -78.28 27.87 -23.97
N LYS A 407 -78.96 26.78 -24.27
CA LYS A 407 -79.87 26.08 -23.33
C LYS A 407 -79.21 25.36 -22.19
N THR A 408 -77.95 24.86 -22.32
CA THR A 408 -77.24 24.18 -21.29
C THR A 408 -75.80 24.67 -21.26
N TRP A 409 -75.07 24.45 -20.12
CA TRP A 409 -73.66 24.74 -20.00
C TRP A 409 -72.84 23.90 -20.97
N GLU A 410 -73.17 22.66 -21.20
CA GLU A 410 -72.55 21.75 -22.16
C GLU A 410 -72.67 22.27 -23.58
N ASP A 411 -73.83 22.83 -23.98
CA ASP A 411 -74.01 23.44 -25.34
C ASP A 411 -73.14 24.66 -25.52
N GLN A 412 -73.02 25.53 -24.46
CA GLN A 412 -72.06 26.66 -24.50
C GLN A 412 -70.62 26.27 -24.62
N LEU A 413 -70.16 25.21 -23.94
CA LEU A 413 -68.83 24.66 -24.07
C LEU A 413 -68.56 24.11 -25.45
N GLN A 414 -69.54 23.43 -26.03
CA GLN A 414 -69.43 22.89 -27.38
C GLN A 414 -69.35 24.02 -28.44
N GLU A 415 -70.18 25.07 -28.31
CA GLU A 415 -70.06 26.22 -29.20
C GLU A 415 -68.72 26.94 -29.12
N VAL A 416 -68.15 27.09 -27.94
CA VAL A 416 -66.82 27.64 -27.71
C VAL A 416 -65.75 26.71 -28.37
N PHE A 417 -65.92 25.41 -28.20
CA PHE A 417 -65.04 24.40 -28.82
C PHE A 417 -65.06 24.53 -30.35
N ASP A 418 -66.24 24.54 -30.97
CA ASP A 418 -66.40 24.61 -32.38
C ASP A 418 -65.84 25.92 -32.97
N GLU A 419 -66.00 27.02 -32.27
CA GLU A 419 -65.41 28.33 -32.66
C GLU A 419 -63.91 28.27 -32.57
N MET A 420 -63.36 27.73 -31.52
CA MET A 420 -61.88 27.59 -31.30
C MET A 420 -61.23 26.66 -32.31
N LEU A 421 -61.96 25.65 -32.82
CA LEU A 421 -61.45 24.77 -33.87
C LEU A 421 -61.08 25.47 -35.17
N LYS A 422 -61.69 26.63 -35.47
CA LYS A 422 -61.34 27.45 -36.63
C LYS A 422 -59.85 27.93 -36.61
N TYR A 423 -59.29 28.05 -35.40
CA TYR A 423 -57.93 28.51 -35.16
C TYR A 423 -56.93 27.33 -34.96
N GLN A 424 -57.38 26.11 -35.14
CA GLN A 424 -56.54 24.86 -34.95
C GLN A 424 -55.18 24.96 -35.69
N LYS A 425 -55.18 25.57 -36.91
CA LYS A 425 -53.94 25.70 -37.71
C LYS A 425 -52.86 26.59 -37.09
N MET A 426 -53.23 27.41 -36.09
CA MET A 426 -52.30 28.29 -35.36
C MET A 426 -51.69 27.59 -34.14
N LEU A 427 -52.06 26.35 -33.88
CA LEU A 427 -51.66 25.61 -32.68
C LEU A 427 -50.83 24.39 -33.05
N LYS A 428 -49.95 23.96 -32.15
CA LYS A 428 -49.06 22.82 -32.37
C LYS A 428 -49.72 21.47 -32.08
N ARG A 429 -50.74 21.40 -31.22
CA ARG A 429 -51.54 20.19 -30.98
C ARG A 429 -53.03 20.40 -31.18
N PRO A 430 -53.84 19.33 -31.33
CA PRO A 430 -55.31 19.42 -31.38
C PRO A 430 -55.87 20.03 -30.10
N ILE A 431 -56.92 20.83 -30.25
CA ILE A 431 -57.72 21.34 -29.15
C ILE A 431 -58.58 20.20 -28.61
N VAL A 432 -58.60 20.06 -27.29
CA VAL A 432 -59.46 19.08 -26.60
C VAL A 432 -60.44 19.81 -25.68
N MET A 433 -61.57 19.16 -25.33
CA MET A 433 -62.64 19.76 -24.52
C MET A 433 -62.10 20.21 -23.13
N GLU A 434 -61.07 19.55 -22.64
CA GLU A 434 -60.39 19.91 -21.38
C GLU A 434 -59.71 21.27 -21.44
N ASP A 435 -59.17 21.65 -22.62
CA ASP A 435 -58.57 22.97 -22.84
C ASP A 435 -59.67 24.06 -22.77
N ILE A 436 -60.86 23.80 -23.30
CA ILE A 436 -61.99 24.72 -23.28
C ILE A 436 -62.47 24.90 -21.84
N ASN A 437 -62.69 23.81 -21.12
CA ASN A 437 -63.08 23.88 -19.70
C ASN A 437 -62.12 24.76 -18.90
N ARG A 438 -60.81 24.58 -19.08
CA ARG A 438 -59.78 25.38 -18.42
C ARG A 438 -59.80 26.85 -18.84
N LEU A 439 -60.14 27.15 -20.10
CA LEU A 439 -60.26 28.55 -20.56
C LEU A 439 -61.47 29.25 -19.92
N VAL A 440 -62.59 28.56 -19.88
CA VAL A 440 -63.88 29.13 -19.42
C VAL A 440 -63.91 29.29 -17.90
N GLU A 441 -63.19 28.53 -17.12
CA GLU A 441 -63.07 28.67 -15.64
C GLU A 441 -62.31 29.93 -15.20
N LYS A 442 -61.80 30.71 -16.15
CA LYS A 442 -61.02 31.92 -15.81
C LYS A 442 -61.90 33.05 -15.27
N PRO A 443 -61.46 33.74 -14.23
CA PRO A 443 -62.23 34.86 -13.61
C PRO A 443 -62.44 36.00 -14.57
N VAL A 444 -63.70 36.53 -14.63
CA VAL A 444 -64.10 37.68 -15.50
C VAL A 444 -63.20 38.90 -15.37
N ARG A 445 -62.61 39.18 -14.20
CA ARG A 445 -61.68 40.29 -14.01
C ARG A 445 -60.40 40.18 -14.88
N LYS A 446 -60.06 38.99 -15.33
CA LYS A 446 -58.89 38.78 -16.25
C LYS A 446 -59.29 39.18 -17.65
N ILE A 447 -60.54 39.07 -18.04
CA ILE A 447 -61.04 39.53 -19.36
C ILE A 447 -60.85 41.02 -19.57
N SER A 448 -61.13 41.82 -18.53
CA SER A 448 -61.04 43.26 -18.57
C SER A 448 -59.61 43.81 -18.45
N LYS A 449 -58.64 43.01 -18.12
CA LYS A 449 -57.22 43.41 -17.93
C LYS A 449 -56.26 42.54 -18.80
N PHE A 450 -56.77 41.96 -19.87
CA PHE A 450 -55.94 41.14 -20.74
C PHE A 450 -54.92 42.02 -21.47
N ASP A 451 -53.67 41.82 -21.21
CA ASP A 451 -52.53 42.51 -21.84
C ASP A 451 -51.90 41.62 -22.90
N VAL A 452 -52.29 41.83 -24.15
CA VAL A 452 -51.79 41.07 -25.31
C VAL A 452 -50.26 41.16 -25.41
N LYS A 453 -49.65 42.32 -25.08
CA LYS A 453 -48.18 42.46 -25.16
C LYS A 453 -47.46 41.59 -24.17
N ALA A 454 -48.00 41.51 -22.93
CA ALA A 454 -47.43 40.67 -21.89
C ALA A 454 -47.51 39.17 -22.23
N VAL A 455 -48.62 38.76 -22.88
CA VAL A 455 -48.77 37.38 -23.38
C VAL A 455 -47.84 37.10 -24.55
N ASP A 456 -47.65 38.02 -25.46
CA ASP A 456 -46.69 37.89 -26.57
C ASP A 456 -45.24 37.80 -26.08
N GLU A 457 -44.87 38.61 -25.09
CA GLU A 457 -43.54 38.50 -24.47
C GLU A 457 -43.34 37.16 -23.79
N LYS A 458 -44.35 36.68 -23.10
CA LYS A 458 -44.33 35.35 -22.45
C LYS A 458 -44.23 34.23 -23.49
N LEU A 459 -45.00 34.26 -24.58
CA LEU A 459 -44.92 33.26 -25.67
C LEU A 459 -43.55 33.25 -26.32
N ARG A 460 -42.95 34.44 -26.61
CA ARG A 460 -41.56 34.51 -27.12
C ARG A 460 -40.57 33.91 -26.15
N GLY A 461 -40.72 34.16 -24.83
CA GLY A 461 -39.88 33.57 -23.79
C GLY A 461 -39.98 32.04 -23.76
N ILE A 462 -41.21 31.48 -23.89
CA ILE A 462 -41.42 30.05 -23.97
C ILE A 462 -40.82 29.46 -25.25
N GLU A 463 -40.97 30.12 -26.38
CA GLU A 463 -40.39 29.68 -27.67
C GLU A 463 -38.87 29.66 -27.63
N ALA A 464 -38.25 30.71 -27.06
CA ALA A 464 -36.79 30.73 -26.90
C ALA A 464 -36.28 29.62 -25.98
N GLU A 465 -36.99 29.36 -24.86
CA GLU A 465 -36.63 28.25 -23.94
C GLU A 465 -36.86 26.87 -24.63
N MET A 466 -37.94 26.73 -25.45
CA MET A 466 -38.16 25.49 -26.21
C MET A 466 -37.05 25.23 -27.21
N GLU A 467 -36.56 26.27 -27.90
CA GLU A 467 -35.43 26.18 -28.85
C GLU A 467 -34.15 25.79 -28.13
N GLU A 468 -33.86 26.40 -26.96
CA GLU A 468 -32.73 26.06 -26.12
C GLU A 468 -32.76 24.61 -25.64
N VAL A 469 -33.94 24.14 -25.12
CA VAL A 469 -34.11 22.78 -24.64
C VAL A 469 -33.99 21.77 -25.80
N GLN A 470 -34.56 22.09 -27.00
CA GLN A 470 -34.41 21.24 -28.17
C GLN A 470 -32.95 21.14 -28.61
N ASN A 471 -32.23 22.25 -28.62
CA ASN A 471 -30.79 22.26 -28.94
C ASN A 471 -29.99 21.40 -27.94
N HIS A 472 -30.33 21.42 -26.65
CA HIS A 472 -29.73 20.56 -25.65
C HIS A 472 -30.04 19.07 -25.89
N LEU A 473 -31.26 18.75 -26.34
CA LEU A 473 -31.61 17.37 -26.70
C LEU A 473 -30.85 16.88 -27.94
N ASP A 474 -30.70 17.72 -28.97
CA ASP A 474 -29.96 17.41 -30.19
C ASP A 474 -28.46 17.22 -29.91
N HIS A 475 -27.92 17.90 -28.87
CA HIS A 475 -26.53 17.83 -28.44
C HIS A 475 -26.39 17.26 -27.02
N LEU A 476 -27.15 16.23 -26.70
CA LEU A 476 -27.28 15.68 -25.34
C LEU A 476 -25.94 15.23 -24.72
N THR A 477 -25.01 14.73 -25.52
CA THR A 477 -23.66 14.36 -25.04
C THR A 477 -22.89 15.57 -24.52
N GLU A 478 -22.89 16.68 -25.28
CA GLU A 478 -22.23 17.91 -24.87
C GLU A 478 -22.91 18.54 -23.65
N PHE A 479 -24.24 18.50 -23.59
CA PHE A 479 -24.99 18.92 -22.42
C PHE A 479 -24.60 18.14 -21.18
N THR A 480 -24.47 16.81 -21.28
CA THR A 480 -24.03 15.94 -20.19
C THR A 480 -22.60 16.23 -19.74
N ILE A 481 -21.67 16.45 -20.67
CA ILE A 481 -20.30 16.89 -20.36
C ILE A 481 -20.29 18.18 -19.56
N ASN A 482 -21.08 19.16 -19.99
CA ASN A 482 -21.21 20.46 -19.31
C ASN A 482 -21.84 20.30 -17.92
N TYR A 483 -22.80 19.39 -17.76
CA TYR A 483 -23.37 19.04 -16.45
C TYR A 483 -22.28 18.55 -15.48
N PHE A 484 -21.47 17.57 -15.89
CA PHE A 484 -20.38 17.05 -15.07
C PHE A 484 -19.32 18.12 -14.73
N LYS A 485 -18.92 18.94 -15.72
CA LYS A 485 -18.00 20.06 -15.49
C LYS A 485 -18.55 21.09 -14.50
N ASN A 486 -19.86 21.36 -14.53
CA ASN A 486 -20.52 22.24 -13.59
C ASN A 486 -20.56 21.64 -12.16
N LEU A 487 -20.83 20.34 -12.01
CA LEU A 487 -20.73 19.66 -10.71
C LEU A 487 -19.32 19.79 -10.12
N LYS A 488 -18.29 19.55 -10.92
CA LYS A 488 -16.88 19.71 -10.50
C LYS A 488 -16.58 21.15 -10.06
N LYS A 489 -17.04 22.14 -10.81
CA LYS A 489 -16.87 23.56 -10.46
C LYS A 489 -17.56 23.94 -9.14
N LYS A 490 -18.78 23.41 -8.89
CA LYS A 490 -19.57 23.72 -7.69
C LYS A 490 -19.01 23.03 -6.44
N TYR A 491 -18.65 21.74 -6.54
CA TYR A 491 -18.40 20.90 -5.38
C TYR A 491 -16.97 20.35 -5.27
N GLY A 492 -16.23 20.30 -6.37
CA GLY A 492 -14.94 19.63 -6.44
C GLY A 492 -13.87 20.09 -5.46
N LYS A 493 -13.92 21.37 -5.03
CA LYS A 493 -12.98 21.90 -4.03
C LYS A 493 -13.10 21.24 -2.65
N ALA A 494 -14.27 20.68 -2.32
CA ALA A 494 -14.51 19.99 -1.06
C ALA A 494 -13.91 18.57 -1.02
N TYR A 495 -13.52 18.03 -2.17
CA TYR A 495 -13.11 16.62 -2.32
C TYR A 495 -11.72 16.50 -2.99
N PRO A 496 -10.63 17.01 -2.37
CA PRO A 496 -9.28 16.75 -2.87
C PRO A 496 -8.96 15.25 -2.73
N ARG A 497 -7.99 14.75 -3.51
CA ARG A 497 -7.45 13.40 -3.30
C ARG A 497 -6.72 13.36 -1.96
N LEU A 498 -6.98 12.34 -1.17
CA LEU A 498 -6.38 12.13 0.15
C LEU A 498 -5.33 11.01 0.14
N THR A 499 -5.51 9.99 -0.68
CA THR A 499 -4.62 8.83 -0.74
C THR A 499 -3.49 9.08 -1.74
N GLU A 500 -2.25 8.89 -1.31
CA GLU A 500 -1.07 8.97 -2.16
C GLU A 500 -0.86 7.65 -2.91
N LEU A 501 -0.66 7.71 -4.22
CA LEU A 501 -0.36 6.52 -5.03
C LEU A 501 1.15 6.34 -5.13
N VAL A 502 1.67 5.24 -4.58
CA VAL A 502 3.11 4.94 -4.49
C VAL A 502 3.32 3.46 -4.72
N GLU A 503 4.36 3.10 -5.45
CA GLU A 503 4.83 1.72 -5.56
C GLU A 503 5.61 1.34 -4.29
N PHE A 504 5.24 0.25 -3.61
CA PHE A 504 5.89 -0.16 -2.38
C PHE A 504 7.04 -1.13 -2.65
N GLU A 505 8.19 -0.82 -2.07
CA GLU A 505 9.28 -1.78 -1.98
C GLU A 505 8.86 -3.04 -1.21
N ASN A 506 9.39 -4.18 -1.63
CA ASN A 506 9.08 -5.46 -1.02
C ASN A 506 9.87 -5.63 0.29
N ILE A 507 9.20 -5.58 1.43
CA ILE A 507 9.82 -5.76 2.75
C ILE A 507 9.94 -7.25 3.05
N GLU A 508 11.17 -7.74 3.18
CA GLU A 508 11.44 -9.10 3.62
C GLU A 508 11.31 -9.22 5.15
N SER A 509 10.24 -9.85 5.60
CA SER A 509 9.93 -10.00 7.03
C SER A 509 11.07 -10.63 7.84
N THR A 510 11.88 -11.48 7.23
CA THR A 510 13.02 -12.14 7.88
C THR A 510 14.17 -11.20 8.20
N ARG A 511 14.33 -10.11 7.43
CA ARG A 511 15.39 -9.11 7.65
C ARG A 511 15.03 -8.04 8.67
N VAL A 512 13.75 -7.75 8.81
CA VAL A 512 13.29 -6.67 9.69
C VAL A 512 12.82 -7.15 11.05
N VAL A 513 12.58 -8.46 11.24
CA VAL A 513 12.19 -9.02 12.52
C VAL A 513 13.32 -8.90 13.53
N SER A 514 13.02 -8.49 14.75
CA SER A 514 14.01 -8.48 15.82
C SER A 514 14.31 -9.91 16.29
N ASN A 515 15.57 -10.17 16.72
CA ASN A 515 15.94 -11.43 17.34
C ASN A 515 15.20 -11.60 18.67
N ASN A 516 14.21 -12.48 18.68
CA ASN A 516 13.32 -12.75 19.82
C ASN A 516 13.56 -14.12 20.46
N ALA A 517 14.45 -14.94 19.90
CA ALA A 517 14.75 -16.29 20.33
C ALA A 517 16.23 -16.59 20.32
N LYS A 518 16.62 -17.66 20.99
CA LYS A 518 17.99 -18.19 21.05
C LYS A 518 18.01 -19.62 20.53
N LEU A 519 18.83 -19.86 19.51
CA LEU A 519 18.99 -21.19 18.93
C LEU A 519 20.00 -22.02 19.74
N TYR A 520 19.64 -23.25 20.04
CA TYR A 520 20.48 -24.23 20.71
C TYR A 520 20.53 -25.52 19.88
N ALA A 521 21.64 -26.24 20.00
CA ALA A 521 21.79 -27.55 19.38
C ALA A 521 22.41 -28.58 20.34
N ASN A 522 21.82 -29.74 20.47
CA ASN A 522 22.42 -30.91 21.08
C ASN A 522 22.92 -31.81 19.93
N LYS A 523 24.17 -31.55 19.50
CA LYS A 523 24.81 -32.23 18.35
C LYS A 523 25.00 -33.73 18.57
N ALA A 524 25.13 -34.15 19.81
CA ALA A 524 25.31 -35.58 20.13
C ALA A 524 24.03 -36.38 19.99
N GLU A 525 22.91 -35.83 20.43
CA GLU A 525 21.59 -36.48 20.35
C GLU A 525 20.83 -36.13 19.09
N GLY A 526 21.27 -35.08 18.36
CA GLY A 526 20.71 -34.70 17.07
C GLY A 526 19.50 -33.77 17.15
N PHE A 527 19.33 -32.99 18.22
CA PHE A 527 18.26 -32.05 18.38
C PHE A 527 18.72 -30.61 18.17
N VAL A 528 17.90 -29.81 17.51
CA VAL A 528 18.10 -28.36 17.29
C VAL A 528 16.79 -27.63 17.58
N GLY A 529 16.82 -26.50 18.27
CA GLY A 529 15.63 -25.70 18.54
C GLY A 529 15.82 -24.61 19.58
N ILE A 530 14.81 -23.80 19.78
CA ILE A 530 14.83 -22.68 20.73
C ILE A 530 14.42 -23.09 22.14
N GLY A 531 13.72 -24.21 22.28
CA GLY A 531 13.29 -24.76 23.56
C GLY A 531 14.35 -25.58 24.34
N LEU A 532 15.53 -25.80 23.74
CA LEU A 532 16.57 -26.69 24.30
C LEU A 532 17.42 -26.05 25.42
N LYS A 533 17.21 -24.80 25.79
CA LYS A 533 18.03 -24.07 26.77
C LYS A 533 18.25 -24.80 28.11
N LYS A 534 17.32 -25.66 28.52
CA LYS A 534 17.37 -26.37 29.81
C LYS A 534 17.85 -27.82 29.66
N GLU A 535 18.18 -28.31 28.49
CA GLU A 535 18.64 -29.65 28.26
C GLU A 535 20.15 -29.78 28.49
N ASP A 536 20.55 -30.91 29.12
CA ASP A 536 21.97 -31.23 29.31
C ASP A 536 22.64 -31.40 27.94
N ASN A 537 23.86 -30.84 27.79
CA ASN A 537 24.65 -30.83 26.55
C ASN A 537 24.08 -30.04 25.37
N ALA A 538 23.14 -29.12 25.57
CA ALA A 538 22.73 -28.17 24.55
C ALA A 538 23.70 -26.97 24.45
N GLU A 539 24.30 -26.77 23.29
CA GLU A 539 25.18 -25.63 22.99
C GLU A 539 24.35 -24.46 22.49
N PHE A 540 24.62 -23.25 22.95
CA PHE A 540 24.12 -22.04 22.35
C PHE A 540 24.78 -21.83 20.97
N ILE A 541 23.99 -21.61 19.93
CA ILE A 541 24.48 -21.39 18.56
C ILE A 541 24.50 -19.90 18.25
N CYS A 542 23.34 -19.23 18.30
CA CYS A 542 23.20 -17.81 17.99
C CYS A 542 21.85 -17.25 18.46
N ASP A 543 21.72 -15.93 18.48
CA ASP A 543 20.43 -15.25 18.57
C ASP A 543 19.72 -15.33 17.21
N CYS A 544 18.42 -15.60 17.21
CA CYS A 544 17.62 -15.77 16.02
C CYS A 544 16.21 -15.21 16.21
N SER A 545 15.40 -15.27 15.16
CA SER A 545 13.96 -15.03 15.21
C SER A 545 13.22 -16.35 15.05
N ASP A 546 11.98 -16.40 15.54
CA ASP A 546 11.03 -17.47 15.28
C ASP A 546 10.69 -17.65 13.78
N LEU A 547 11.01 -16.65 12.96
CA LEU A 547 10.86 -16.68 11.50
C LEU A 547 12.13 -17.11 10.77
N SER A 548 13.27 -17.19 11.44
CA SER A 548 14.57 -17.54 10.84
C SER A 548 14.54 -18.94 10.21
N GLU A 549 15.29 -19.12 9.14
CA GLU A 549 15.63 -20.43 8.61
C GLU A 549 17.01 -20.82 9.12
N ILE A 550 17.21 -22.12 9.35
CA ILE A 550 18.49 -22.69 9.78
C ILE A 550 18.96 -23.74 8.79
N ILE A 551 20.27 -23.84 8.62
CA ILE A 551 20.91 -24.92 7.92
C ILE A 551 21.53 -25.87 8.93
N VAL A 552 21.27 -27.16 8.77
CA VAL A 552 21.84 -28.24 9.58
C VAL A 552 22.63 -29.15 8.67
N ILE A 553 23.94 -29.30 8.94
CA ILE A 553 24.87 -30.11 8.12
C ILE A 553 25.41 -31.24 8.99
N HIS A 554 25.43 -32.44 8.43
CA HIS A 554 25.89 -33.67 9.05
C HIS A 554 27.30 -34.10 8.61
N LYS A 555 27.99 -34.89 9.40
CA LYS A 555 29.33 -35.41 9.10
C LYS A 555 29.38 -36.32 7.86
N ASP A 556 28.29 -36.92 7.48
CA ASP A 556 28.18 -37.73 6.28
C ASP A 556 28.03 -36.95 4.99
N GLY A 557 27.82 -35.61 5.13
CA GLY A 557 27.67 -34.70 4.01
C GLY A 557 26.22 -34.32 3.68
N LYS A 558 25.27 -34.87 4.38
CA LYS A 558 23.85 -34.48 4.22
C LYS A 558 23.57 -33.15 4.89
N TYR A 559 22.64 -32.39 4.33
CA TYR A 559 22.17 -31.16 4.97
C TYR A 559 20.72 -30.85 4.62
N VAL A 560 20.09 -30.10 5.48
CA VAL A 560 18.71 -29.64 5.33
C VAL A 560 18.61 -28.17 5.74
N VAL A 561 17.74 -27.41 5.06
CA VAL A 561 17.34 -26.08 5.49
C VAL A 561 15.89 -26.09 5.88
N THR A 562 15.59 -25.62 7.10
CA THR A 562 14.26 -25.61 7.68
C THR A 562 14.02 -24.36 8.51
N LYS A 563 12.78 -24.11 8.90
CA LYS A 563 12.46 -23.06 9.87
C LYS A 563 12.91 -23.44 11.27
N VAL A 564 13.24 -22.42 12.06
CA VAL A 564 13.42 -22.58 13.51
C VAL A 564 12.14 -23.15 14.14
N SER A 565 12.29 -24.07 15.07
CA SER A 565 11.21 -24.69 15.83
C SER A 565 11.58 -24.79 17.31
N GLU A 566 10.61 -25.11 18.18
CA GLU A 566 10.87 -25.34 19.61
C GLU A 566 11.90 -26.44 19.82
N LYS A 567 11.73 -27.59 19.17
CA LYS A 567 12.62 -28.74 19.21
C LYS A 567 12.38 -29.63 17.99
N ALA A 568 13.41 -29.82 17.18
CA ALA A 568 13.36 -30.73 16.04
C ALA A 568 14.51 -31.71 16.05
N PHE A 569 14.24 -32.94 15.64
CA PHE A 569 15.25 -34.00 15.52
C PHE A 569 15.77 -34.08 14.08
N PHE A 570 17.08 -33.93 13.91
CA PHE A 570 17.74 -34.00 12.60
C PHE A 570 18.60 -35.26 12.43
N GLY A 571 18.82 -36.05 13.47
CA GLY A 571 19.73 -37.21 13.47
C GLY A 571 21.05 -36.89 14.17
N LYS A 572 21.75 -37.96 14.59
CA LYS A 572 23.04 -37.84 15.26
C LYS A 572 24.14 -37.36 14.32
N ASP A 573 25.28 -36.96 14.89
CA ASP A 573 26.47 -36.51 14.13
C ASP A 573 26.30 -35.22 13.36
N ILE A 574 25.58 -34.25 13.93
CA ILE A 574 25.48 -32.89 13.40
C ILE A 574 26.89 -32.28 13.42
N LEU A 575 27.34 -31.78 12.27
CA LEU A 575 28.61 -31.10 12.08
C LEU A 575 28.49 -29.59 12.34
N TYR A 576 27.44 -28.97 11.73
CA TYR A 576 27.23 -27.53 11.76
C TYR A 576 25.74 -27.18 11.85
N VAL A 577 25.43 -26.13 12.60
CA VAL A 577 24.12 -25.50 12.63
C VAL A 577 24.35 -24.00 12.55
N GLY A 578 23.59 -23.30 11.72
CA GLY A 578 23.65 -21.84 11.63
C GLY A 578 22.38 -21.25 11.01
N ILE A 579 22.23 -19.93 11.10
CA ILE A 579 21.17 -19.19 10.39
C ILE A 579 21.44 -19.30 8.89
N PHE A 580 20.38 -19.46 8.13
CA PHE A 580 20.41 -19.50 6.67
C PHE A 580 19.63 -18.34 6.08
N ASP A 581 20.28 -17.53 5.25
CA ASP A 581 19.63 -16.50 4.44
C ASP A 581 19.64 -16.94 2.98
N ARG A 582 18.48 -16.95 2.33
CA ARG A 582 18.32 -17.35 0.92
C ARG A 582 19.00 -16.42 -0.05
N ASN A 583 19.14 -15.15 0.34
CA ASN A 583 19.71 -14.10 -0.49
C ASN A 583 21.22 -13.94 -0.28
N ASP A 584 21.79 -14.64 0.71
CA ASP A 584 23.24 -14.61 0.96
C ASP A 584 23.99 -15.44 -0.09
N GLN A 585 24.66 -14.75 -1.00
CA GLN A 585 25.54 -15.32 -2.01
C GLN A 585 27.02 -15.27 -1.57
N ARG A 586 27.33 -14.60 -0.46
CA ARG A 586 28.69 -14.39 0.02
C ARG A 586 29.20 -15.47 0.97
N THR A 587 28.28 -16.18 1.64
CA THR A 587 28.65 -17.31 2.51
C THR A 587 29.09 -18.50 1.69
N ILE A 588 30.36 -18.78 1.73
CA ILE A 588 31.01 -19.90 1.03
C ILE A 588 31.43 -20.98 2.00
N TYR A 589 31.08 -22.20 1.67
CA TYR A 589 31.46 -23.40 2.43
C TYR A 589 32.70 -24.03 1.81
N ASN A 590 33.80 -24.11 2.57
CA ASN A 590 35.01 -24.82 2.16
C ASN A 590 35.00 -26.20 2.80
N VAL A 591 35.13 -27.25 1.97
CA VAL A 591 34.95 -28.62 2.41
C VAL A 591 36.05 -29.52 1.86
N ILE A 592 36.63 -30.39 2.70
CA ILE A 592 37.38 -31.60 2.24
C ILE A 592 36.59 -32.81 2.72
N TYR A 593 36.23 -33.69 1.82
CA TYR A 593 35.50 -34.92 2.15
C TYR A 593 36.14 -36.14 1.56
N ARG A 594 35.93 -37.29 2.22
CA ARG A 594 36.33 -38.61 1.72
C ARG A 594 35.11 -39.22 1.01
N GLU A 595 35.34 -39.73 -0.20
CA GLU A 595 34.33 -40.40 -1.01
C GLU A 595 34.14 -41.84 -0.60
N GLY A 596 32.97 -42.21 -0.07
CA GLY A 596 32.61 -43.56 0.36
C GLY A 596 33.61 -44.13 1.38
N LYS A 597 33.81 -45.42 1.33
CA LYS A 597 34.83 -46.14 2.13
C LYS A 597 36.22 -46.13 1.50
N THR A 598 36.44 -45.37 0.45
CA THR A 598 37.73 -45.29 -0.26
C THR A 598 38.74 -44.44 0.54
N SER A 599 39.97 -44.39 0.10
CA SER A 599 40.97 -43.47 0.64
C SER A 599 41.03 -42.13 -0.08
N VAL A 600 40.22 -41.94 -1.14
CA VAL A 600 40.24 -40.76 -1.98
C VAL A 600 39.49 -39.64 -1.33
N SER A 601 40.10 -38.46 -1.28
CA SER A 601 39.50 -37.25 -0.70
C SER A 601 39.51 -36.14 -1.73
N TYR A 602 38.44 -35.34 -1.70
CA TYR A 602 38.20 -34.21 -2.60
C TYR A 602 37.98 -32.93 -1.79
N ALA A 603 38.38 -31.78 -2.38
CA ALA A 603 38.08 -30.45 -1.83
C ALA A 603 37.16 -29.68 -2.77
N LYS A 604 36.25 -28.89 -2.21
CA LYS A 604 35.43 -27.97 -2.98
C LYS A 604 35.05 -26.77 -2.17
N ARG A 605 34.71 -25.68 -2.89
CA ARG A 605 34.12 -24.47 -2.40
C ARG A 605 32.76 -24.27 -3.07
N PHE A 606 31.73 -23.95 -2.28
CA PHE A 606 30.39 -23.75 -2.85
C PHE A 606 29.55 -22.86 -1.96
N ALA A 607 28.57 -22.16 -2.57
CA ALA A 607 27.46 -21.50 -1.89
C ALA A 607 26.23 -22.43 -1.86
N VAL A 608 25.37 -22.24 -0.87
CA VAL A 608 24.08 -22.93 -0.79
C VAL A 608 23.00 -21.99 -1.32
N THR A 609 22.63 -22.15 -2.59
CA THR A 609 21.62 -21.36 -3.27
C THR A 609 20.55 -22.29 -3.86
N SER A 610 19.39 -21.72 -4.21
CA SER A 610 18.29 -22.42 -4.91
C SER A 610 17.87 -23.73 -4.22
N ILE A 611 17.45 -23.65 -2.96
CA ILE A 611 17.03 -24.79 -2.15
C ILE A 611 15.51 -24.79 -1.90
N THR A 612 14.97 -26.00 -1.74
CA THR A 612 13.61 -26.23 -1.24
C THR A 612 13.69 -26.51 0.26
N ARG A 613 12.84 -25.88 1.07
CA ARG A 613 12.76 -26.10 2.50
C ARG A 613 12.39 -27.55 2.81
N ASP A 614 12.92 -28.06 3.91
CA ASP A 614 12.66 -29.41 4.43
C ASP A 614 13.08 -30.57 3.50
N LYS A 615 13.82 -30.27 2.43
CA LYS A 615 14.39 -31.25 1.53
C LYS A 615 15.84 -31.52 1.92
N GLU A 616 16.20 -32.81 2.01
CA GLU A 616 17.59 -33.25 2.25
C GLU A 616 18.44 -33.14 0.96
N TYR A 617 19.63 -32.61 1.10
CA TYR A 617 20.63 -32.48 0.06
C TYR A 617 21.95 -33.12 0.50
N ASP A 618 22.83 -33.43 -0.45
CA ASP A 618 24.15 -34.03 -0.17
C ASP A 618 25.29 -33.15 -0.73
N ILE A 619 26.25 -32.86 0.13
CA ILE A 619 27.48 -32.15 -0.24
C ILE A 619 28.44 -33.08 -0.99
N THR A 620 28.46 -34.39 -0.69
CA THR A 620 29.30 -35.38 -1.33
C THR A 620 28.69 -35.86 -2.67
N GLN A 621 29.14 -36.99 -3.21
CA GLN A 621 28.49 -37.59 -4.37
C GLN A 621 27.41 -38.62 -4.02
N GLY A 622 27.01 -38.69 -2.75
CA GLY A 622 25.98 -39.59 -2.25
C GLY A 622 26.49 -41.04 -2.09
N THR A 623 27.77 -41.30 -2.22
CA THR A 623 28.32 -42.65 -2.05
C THR A 623 28.24 -43.07 -0.58
N PRO A 624 27.61 -44.19 -0.23
CA PRO A 624 27.49 -44.66 1.17
C PRO A 624 28.84 -44.77 1.88
N GLY A 625 28.94 -44.12 3.05
CA GLY A 625 30.16 -44.06 3.85
C GLY A 625 31.08 -42.89 3.55
N SER A 626 30.62 -41.93 2.75
CA SER A 626 31.28 -40.64 2.60
C SER A 626 31.35 -39.91 3.93
N GLN A 627 32.38 -39.10 4.13
CA GLN A 627 32.57 -38.38 5.38
C GLN A 627 33.28 -37.06 5.16
N ILE A 628 32.80 -35.96 5.76
CA ILE A 628 33.45 -34.67 5.79
C ILE A 628 34.64 -34.77 6.77
N LEU A 629 35.82 -34.38 6.29
CA LEU A 629 37.10 -34.36 7.04
C LEU A 629 37.51 -32.96 7.47
N TRP A 630 37.10 -31.94 6.71
CA TRP A 630 37.27 -30.51 7.00
C TRP A 630 36.06 -29.73 6.54
N PHE A 631 35.65 -28.77 7.34
CA PHE A 631 34.52 -27.94 7.05
C PHE A 631 34.69 -26.55 7.68
N THR A 632 34.53 -25.49 6.89
CA THR A 632 34.50 -24.11 7.35
C THR A 632 33.39 -23.35 6.68
N VAL A 633 32.85 -22.37 7.41
CA VAL A 633 31.85 -21.41 6.91
C VAL A 633 32.54 -20.08 6.80
N ASN A 634 32.51 -19.48 5.62
CA ASN A 634 33.22 -18.25 5.28
C ASN A 634 32.23 -17.24 4.78
N HIS A 635 31.80 -16.31 5.66
CA HIS A 635 30.72 -15.36 5.40
C HIS A 635 31.04 -14.30 4.35
N ASN A 636 32.32 -14.14 4.01
CA ASN A 636 32.78 -13.25 2.94
C ASN A 636 33.66 -13.97 1.91
N GLY A 637 33.42 -15.26 1.70
CA GLY A 637 34.15 -16.03 0.70
C GLY A 637 35.65 -16.16 0.95
N GLU A 638 36.09 -16.14 2.22
CA GLU A 638 37.48 -16.35 2.59
C GLU A 638 37.99 -17.74 2.16
N ALA A 639 39.26 -17.83 1.81
CA ALA A 639 39.89 -19.05 1.33
C ALA A 639 41.14 -19.38 2.15
N GLU A 640 40.92 -20.18 3.19
CA GLU A 640 41.99 -20.61 4.09
C GLU A 640 42.98 -21.59 3.46
N THR A 641 44.18 -21.65 3.99
CA THR A 641 45.17 -22.69 3.72
C THR A 641 45.19 -23.70 4.86
N VAL A 642 45.10 -24.99 4.54
CA VAL A 642 45.08 -26.06 5.54
C VAL A 642 46.30 -26.98 5.36
N LYS A 643 46.76 -27.53 6.51
CA LYS A 643 47.82 -28.56 6.52
C LYS A 643 47.20 -29.94 6.70
N ILE A 644 47.46 -30.84 5.80
CA ILE A 644 46.97 -32.20 5.71
C ILE A 644 48.00 -33.19 6.17
N TYR A 645 47.65 -34.06 7.10
CA TYR A 645 48.47 -35.14 7.65
C TYR A 645 47.93 -36.45 7.10
N LEU A 646 48.78 -37.20 6.37
CA LEU A 646 48.44 -38.50 5.77
C LEU A 646 48.76 -39.65 6.75
N ARG A 647 48.00 -40.68 6.70
CA ARG A 647 48.32 -41.92 7.46
C ARG A 647 49.52 -42.56 6.87
N PRO A 648 50.58 -42.94 7.71
CA PRO A 648 51.76 -43.65 7.19
C PRO A 648 51.37 -44.92 6.49
N ARG A 649 51.97 -45.14 5.29
CA ARG A 649 51.82 -46.34 4.47
C ARG A 649 53.18 -46.75 3.88
N PRO A 650 53.47 -48.04 3.63
CA PRO A 650 54.64 -48.46 2.84
C PRO A 650 54.73 -47.68 1.54
N LYS A 651 55.95 -47.17 1.24
CA LYS A 651 56.23 -46.35 0.01
C LYS A 651 55.72 -44.91 0.00
N LEU A 652 55.00 -44.43 1.05
CA LEU A 652 54.57 -43.02 1.11
C LEU A 652 55.69 -42.19 1.76
N LYS A 653 56.41 -41.38 0.95
CA LYS A 653 57.54 -40.55 1.40
C LYS A 653 57.07 -39.21 2.03
N LYS A 654 56.00 -38.57 1.52
CA LYS A 654 55.47 -37.27 1.98
C LYS A 654 54.28 -37.53 2.88
N LEU A 655 54.41 -37.29 4.17
CA LEU A 655 53.38 -37.52 5.18
C LEU A 655 52.54 -36.26 5.48
N THR A 656 52.99 -35.08 5.01
CA THR A 656 52.28 -33.83 5.17
C THR A 656 52.13 -33.12 3.84
N ASP A 657 51.00 -32.50 3.60
CA ASP A 657 50.75 -31.67 2.43
C ASP A 657 50.03 -30.39 2.83
N GLU A 658 50.07 -29.38 2.00
CA GLU A 658 49.35 -28.12 2.24
C GLU A 658 48.34 -27.98 1.09
N TYR A 659 47.16 -27.49 1.44
CA TYR A 659 46.10 -27.25 0.51
C TYR A 659 45.57 -25.85 0.68
N ASP A 660 45.64 -25.06 -0.38
CA ASP A 660 45.20 -23.68 -0.44
C ASP A 660 43.83 -23.62 -1.13
N PHE A 661 42.78 -23.21 -0.41
CA PHE A 661 41.44 -23.10 -0.97
C PHE A 661 41.29 -21.92 -1.95
N SER A 662 42.21 -20.94 -1.97
CA SER A 662 42.19 -19.84 -2.93
C SER A 662 42.39 -20.33 -4.39
N GLN A 663 43.02 -21.46 -4.55
CA GLN A 663 43.23 -22.12 -5.87
C GLN A 663 41.97 -22.84 -6.37
N LEU A 664 40.90 -22.88 -5.59
CA LEU A 664 39.63 -23.48 -5.98
C LEU A 664 38.61 -22.44 -6.36
N GLY A 665 38.12 -22.50 -7.58
CA GLY A 665 36.93 -21.75 -7.99
C GLY A 665 35.68 -22.22 -7.24
N ILE A 666 34.79 -21.24 -6.91
CA ILE A 666 33.49 -21.52 -6.31
C ILE A 666 32.62 -22.18 -7.36
N LYS A 667 32.06 -23.37 -7.05
CA LYS A 667 31.24 -24.18 -7.98
C LYS A 667 29.91 -24.55 -7.32
N GLY A 668 28.98 -25.08 -8.11
CA GLY A 668 27.70 -25.55 -7.57
C GLY A 668 27.86 -26.65 -6.53
N ARG A 669 26.97 -26.74 -5.56
CA ARG A 669 26.99 -27.71 -4.45
C ARG A 669 27.08 -29.19 -4.88
N ALA A 670 26.54 -29.54 -6.05
CA ALA A 670 26.56 -30.89 -6.59
C ALA A 670 27.91 -31.29 -7.25
N SER A 671 28.85 -30.36 -7.40
CA SER A 671 30.16 -30.65 -8.00
C SER A 671 30.95 -31.61 -7.11
N ARG A 672 31.75 -32.49 -7.75
CA ARG A 672 32.64 -33.45 -7.05
C ARG A 672 33.78 -32.73 -6.32
N GLY A 673 34.25 -31.63 -6.84
CA GLY A 673 35.45 -30.93 -6.37
C GLY A 673 36.75 -31.47 -6.94
N ASN A 674 37.87 -30.94 -6.48
CA ASN A 674 39.23 -31.28 -6.94
C ASN A 674 39.85 -32.37 -6.06
N LEU A 675 40.60 -33.27 -6.65
CA LEU A 675 41.29 -34.34 -5.95
C LEU A 675 42.35 -33.77 -5.00
N VAL A 676 42.24 -34.07 -3.72
CA VAL A 676 43.21 -33.69 -2.69
C VAL A 676 44.23 -34.79 -2.45
N SER A 677 43.76 -36.01 -2.17
CA SER A 677 44.63 -37.14 -1.87
C SER A 677 43.99 -38.48 -2.25
N LYS A 678 44.81 -39.38 -2.79
CA LYS A 678 44.47 -40.81 -2.97
C LYS A 678 44.81 -41.63 -1.72
N ASN A 679 45.52 -41.04 -0.76
CA ASN A 679 45.92 -41.69 0.49
C ASN A 679 45.00 -41.27 1.65
N PRO A 680 44.77 -42.12 2.67
CA PRO A 680 43.90 -41.77 3.79
C PRO A 680 44.48 -40.59 4.58
N ILE A 681 43.67 -39.62 4.81
CA ILE A 681 44.00 -38.48 5.67
C ILE A 681 43.82 -38.88 7.12
N GLN A 682 44.80 -38.51 7.95
CA GLN A 682 44.76 -38.75 9.39
C GLN A 682 44.10 -37.60 10.14
N ARG A 683 44.47 -36.37 9.82
CA ARG A 683 43.92 -35.13 10.34
C ARG A 683 44.19 -33.97 9.40
N ILE A 684 43.40 -32.88 9.54
CA ILE A 684 43.60 -31.61 8.85
C ILE A 684 43.64 -30.52 9.91
N THR A 685 44.52 -29.54 9.76
CA THR A 685 44.65 -28.39 10.66
C THR A 685 44.70 -27.12 9.85
N LEU A 686 44.12 -26.05 10.39
CA LEU A 686 44.25 -24.69 9.80
C LEU A 686 45.70 -24.26 9.84
N LYS A 687 46.26 -23.78 8.73
CA LYS A 687 47.58 -23.17 8.63
C LYS A 687 47.47 -21.64 8.66
N SER A 688 46.61 -21.06 7.85
CA SER A 688 46.35 -19.62 7.82
C SER A 688 44.92 -19.35 7.42
N LYS A 689 44.33 -18.29 7.99
CA LYS A 689 43.06 -17.72 7.50
C LYS A 689 43.34 -17.07 6.14
N GLY A 690 42.50 -17.32 5.18
CA GLY A 690 42.59 -16.69 3.86
C GLY A 690 41.95 -15.31 3.80
N ILE A 691 42.08 -14.68 2.65
CA ILE A 691 41.37 -13.44 2.30
C ILE A 691 40.14 -13.80 1.44
N SER A 692 39.23 -12.82 1.33
CA SER A 692 38.05 -12.92 0.45
C SER A 692 38.49 -13.13 -1.03
N THR A 693 37.82 -14.03 -1.74
CA THR A 693 38.00 -14.26 -3.17
C THR A 693 36.86 -13.76 -4.05
N ILE A 694 35.87 -13.10 -3.43
CA ILE A 694 34.64 -12.58 -4.09
C ILE A 694 34.54 -11.05 -4.02
N GLY A 695 35.65 -10.36 -3.77
CA GLY A 695 35.70 -8.90 -3.67
C GLY A 695 35.30 -8.36 -2.32
N GLY A 696 35.37 -7.04 -2.16
CA GLY A 696 35.03 -6.33 -0.92
C GLY A 696 33.55 -6.44 -0.58
N LYS A 697 33.23 -6.19 0.70
CA LYS A 697 31.89 -6.15 1.24
C LYS A 697 31.50 -4.71 1.50
N ASP A 698 30.35 -4.26 0.99
CA ASP A 698 29.84 -2.93 1.26
C ASP A 698 29.38 -2.83 2.72
N VAL A 699 29.77 -1.75 3.38
CA VAL A 699 29.48 -1.47 4.79
C VAL A 699 28.91 -0.06 4.91
N TRP A 700 27.83 0.07 5.68
CA TRP A 700 27.19 1.34 6.02
C TRP A 700 27.27 1.58 7.52
N PHE A 701 27.20 2.86 7.90
CA PHE A 701 27.14 3.29 9.29
C PHE A 701 25.81 3.98 9.58
N ASP A 702 25.03 3.42 10.50
CA ASP A 702 23.78 3.99 10.98
C ASP A 702 24.08 4.95 12.15
N GLU A 703 23.93 6.27 11.90
CA GLU A 703 24.21 7.33 12.87
C GLU A 703 23.24 7.32 14.05
N ASP A 704 22.01 6.83 13.85
CA ASP A 704 20.98 6.83 14.88
C ASP A 704 21.28 5.83 16.00
N ILE A 705 21.79 4.67 15.63
CA ILE A 705 22.16 3.59 16.58
C ILE A 705 23.66 3.44 16.77
N GLN A 706 24.47 4.24 16.07
CA GLN A 706 25.95 4.24 16.10
C GLN A 706 26.54 2.83 15.85
N ARG A 707 26.05 2.16 14.80
CA ARG A 707 26.46 0.80 14.41
C ARG A 707 26.67 0.66 12.92
N LEU A 708 27.47 -0.34 12.57
CA LEU A 708 27.64 -0.80 11.21
C LEU A 708 26.44 -1.66 10.77
N ASN A 709 26.15 -1.65 9.48
CA ASN A 709 25.17 -2.51 8.85
C ASN A 709 25.56 -2.82 7.40
N GLU A 710 24.86 -3.81 6.81
CA GLU A 710 24.97 -4.23 5.41
C GLU A 710 23.65 -4.01 4.66
N ASP A 711 22.70 -3.37 5.30
CA ASP A 711 21.33 -3.18 4.81
C ASP A 711 21.19 -1.91 3.96
N GLY A 712 22.26 -1.17 3.67
CA GLY A 712 22.23 0.09 2.91
C GLY A 712 21.75 1.30 3.72
N ARG A 713 21.79 1.26 5.07
CA ARG A 713 21.23 2.30 5.94
C ARG A 713 22.33 3.23 6.47
N GLY A 714 22.10 4.55 6.32
CA GLY A 714 23.02 5.59 6.79
C GLY A 714 24.17 5.87 5.81
N ILE A 715 25.34 6.19 6.34
CA ILE A 715 26.50 6.61 5.55
C ILE A 715 27.19 5.38 4.94
N HIS A 716 27.36 5.36 3.62
CA HIS A 716 28.14 4.34 2.94
C HIS A 716 29.64 4.55 3.20
N LEU A 717 30.29 3.59 3.85
CA LEU A 717 31.71 3.65 4.18
C LEU A 717 32.63 3.06 3.09
N GLY A 718 32.04 2.44 2.07
CA GLY A 718 32.77 1.81 0.97
C GLY A 718 32.86 0.29 1.09
N GLN A 719 33.68 -0.32 0.22
CA GLN A 719 33.92 -1.76 0.20
C GLN A 719 35.10 -2.16 1.10
N PHE A 720 34.88 -3.18 1.92
CA PHE A 720 35.86 -3.68 2.88
C PHE A 720 36.30 -5.11 2.56
N ASN A 721 37.62 -5.29 2.51
CA ASN A 721 38.25 -6.58 2.42
C ASN A 721 38.77 -7.06 3.77
N THR A 722 39.11 -8.32 3.90
CA THR A 722 39.74 -8.87 5.13
C THR A 722 41.04 -8.15 5.43
N GLY A 723 41.12 -7.50 6.59
CA GLY A 723 42.24 -6.68 7.00
C GLY A 723 42.04 -5.18 6.91
N ASP A 724 40.99 -4.73 6.26
CA ASP A 724 40.59 -3.30 6.27
C ASP A 724 40.04 -2.90 7.65
N HIS A 725 40.25 -1.66 8.00
CA HIS A 725 39.82 -1.10 9.27
C HIS A 725 38.90 0.11 9.06
N ILE A 726 38.04 0.34 10.00
CA ILE A 726 37.22 1.55 10.12
C ILE A 726 37.93 2.49 11.09
N LEU A 727 38.05 3.74 10.69
CA LEU A 727 38.55 4.84 11.50
C LEU A 727 37.37 5.61 12.09
N ALA A 728 37.30 5.73 13.40
CA ALA A 728 36.33 6.54 14.13
C ALA A 728 37.02 7.67 14.88
N ILE A 729 36.62 8.90 14.65
CA ILE A 729 37.22 10.14 15.22
C ILE A 729 36.15 10.84 16.04
N PHE A 730 36.51 11.21 17.28
CA PHE A 730 35.61 11.81 18.25
C PHE A 730 35.98 13.27 18.56
N LYS A 731 34.99 14.04 18.97
CA LYS A 731 35.11 15.45 19.27
C LYS A 731 36.00 15.75 20.48
N ASP A 732 36.18 14.78 21.37
CA ASP A 732 37.11 14.88 22.50
C ASP A 732 38.61 14.77 22.08
N GLY A 733 38.87 14.59 20.76
CA GLY A 733 40.21 14.42 20.20
C GLY A 733 40.79 13.02 20.37
N THR A 734 39.94 12.04 20.58
CA THR A 734 40.33 10.63 20.52
C THR A 734 39.93 10.01 19.18
N TYR A 735 40.67 9.01 18.78
CA TYR A 735 40.29 8.11 17.66
C TYR A 735 40.59 6.68 18.05
N TYR A 736 39.94 5.75 17.39
CA TYR A 736 40.35 4.35 17.37
C TYR A 736 39.97 3.71 16.05
N THR A 737 40.61 2.57 15.76
CA THR A 737 40.29 1.78 14.57
C THR A 737 39.69 0.45 14.98
N THR A 738 38.74 -0.04 14.20
CA THR A 738 38.06 -1.33 14.41
C THR A 738 38.09 -2.15 13.13
N SER A 739 37.86 -3.45 13.25
CA SER A 739 37.42 -4.24 12.11
C SER A 739 36.01 -3.82 11.69
N PHE A 740 35.56 -4.25 10.52
CA PHE A 740 34.20 -3.98 10.04
C PHE A 740 33.15 -5.00 10.56
N ASP A 741 33.38 -5.57 11.77
CA ASP A 741 32.43 -6.44 12.44
C ASP A 741 31.17 -5.64 12.84
N LEU A 742 30.00 -6.10 12.45
CA LEU A 742 28.70 -5.44 12.70
C LEU A 742 28.34 -5.38 14.20
N SER A 743 29.04 -6.11 15.06
CA SER A 743 28.87 -6.04 16.52
C SER A 743 29.51 -4.79 17.14
N ASN A 744 30.38 -4.12 16.40
CA ASN A 744 31.07 -2.90 16.87
C ASN A 744 30.09 -1.77 17.17
N ARG A 745 30.38 -1.02 18.25
CA ARG A 745 29.60 0.16 18.67
C ARG A 745 30.54 1.34 18.82
N TYR A 746 30.10 2.49 18.30
CA TYR A 746 30.85 3.74 18.30
C TYR A 746 30.21 4.74 19.26
N GLN A 747 30.43 4.57 20.57
CA GLN A 747 29.83 5.40 21.62
C GLN A 747 30.62 6.69 21.82
N GLY A 748 29.97 7.85 21.81
CA GLY A 748 30.56 9.17 22.02
C GLY A 748 30.07 10.21 21.04
N GLU A 749 30.57 11.45 21.14
CA GLU A 749 30.35 12.47 20.12
C GLU A 749 31.25 12.20 18.91
N LEU A 750 30.78 11.33 17.99
CA LEU A 750 31.49 10.98 16.76
C LEU A 750 31.52 12.20 15.83
N LEU A 751 32.70 12.55 15.33
CA LEU A 751 32.89 13.65 14.40
C LEU A 751 33.02 13.14 12.95
N LYS A 752 33.75 12.04 12.75
CA LYS A 752 33.92 11.41 11.42
C LYS A 752 34.12 9.91 11.59
N ILE A 753 33.55 9.15 10.64
CA ILE A 753 33.77 7.71 10.51
C ILE A 753 33.97 7.39 9.04
N GLU A 754 35.00 6.64 8.72
CA GLU A 754 35.29 6.24 7.33
C GLU A 754 36.19 4.99 7.29
N LYS A 755 36.43 4.46 6.12
CA LYS A 755 37.46 3.42 5.90
C LYS A 755 38.85 4.01 6.12
N LEU A 756 39.68 3.34 6.92
CA LEU A 756 41.02 3.79 7.17
C LEU A 756 41.86 3.68 5.91
N ASP A 757 42.43 4.80 5.48
CA ASP A 757 43.53 4.87 4.52
C ASP A 757 44.77 5.38 5.19
N ALA A 758 45.78 4.55 5.31
CA ALA A 758 47.06 4.89 5.96
C ALA A 758 47.88 5.97 5.22
N ASN A 759 47.60 6.16 3.92
CA ASN A 759 48.30 7.17 3.10
C ASN A 759 47.65 8.54 3.16
N LYS A 760 46.39 8.59 3.59
CA LYS A 760 45.61 9.82 3.69
C LYS A 760 46.17 10.79 4.73
N VAL A 761 46.25 12.06 4.38
CA VAL A 761 46.73 13.12 5.25
C VAL A 761 45.56 13.92 5.75
N TYR A 762 45.42 14.00 7.06
CA TYR A 762 44.39 14.77 7.73
C TYR A 762 44.96 16.09 8.27
N THR A 763 44.14 17.13 8.17
CA THR A 763 44.38 18.44 8.81
C THR A 763 43.33 18.59 9.93
N ALA A 764 43.77 18.72 11.16
CA ALA A 764 42.91 18.85 12.33
C ALA A 764 43.04 20.23 12.96
N LEU A 765 41.89 20.86 13.24
CA LEU A 765 41.75 22.07 14.03
C LEU A 765 41.28 21.70 15.43
N TYR A 766 42.02 22.10 16.47
CA TYR A 766 41.67 21.80 17.85
C TYR A 766 41.92 22.94 18.79
N TYR A 767 41.16 23.02 19.88
CA TYR A 767 41.34 23.98 20.96
C TYR A 767 42.09 23.32 22.11
N ASP A 768 43.24 23.90 22.48
CA ASP A 768 44.02 23.48 23.64
C ASP A 768 43.66 24.35 24.85
N LYS A 769 42.96 23.76 25.82
CA LYS A 769 42.52 24.44 27.04
C LYS A 769 43.65 24.87 27.95
N ALA A 770 44.80 24.16 27.97
CA ALA A 770 45.96 24.52 28.79
C ALA A 770 46.58 25.85 28.40
N VAL A 771 46.53 26.20 27.11
CA VAL A 771 47.11 27.42 26.53
C VAL A 771 46.04 28.41 26.12
N ALA A 772 44.76 27.99 26.17
CA ALA A 772 43.62 28.76 25.69
C ALA A 772 43.80 29.28 24.24
N ALA A 773 44.18 28.40 23.31
CA ALA A 773 44.49 28.76 21.94
C ALA A 773 44.09 27.64 20.96
N PHE A 774 43.81 28.03 19.69
CA PHE A 774 43.55 27.08 18.61
C PHE A 774 44.86 26.67 17.93
N TYR A 775 44.93 25.41 17.57
CA TYR A 775 46.07 24.80 16.89
C TYR A 775 45.64 24.09 15.63
N VAL A 776 46.56 24.05 14.65
CA VAL A 776 46.42 23.24 13.43
C VAL A 776 47.55 22.21 13.39
N LYS A 777 47.24 20.99 12.95
CA LYS A 777 48.23 19.93 12.72
C LYS A 777 47.87 19.07 11.52
N ARG A 778 48.91 18.56 10.82
CA ARG A 778 48.75 17.65 9.67
C ARG A 778 49.47 16.33 9.95
N PHE A 779 48.76 15.21 9.77
CA PHE A 779 49.24 13.87 10.14
C PHE A 779 48.46 12.80 9.37
N SER A 780 48.86 11.51 9.54
CA SER A 780 48.06 10.34 9.11
C SER A 780 47.72 9.51 10.36
N PHE A 781 46.61 8.76 10.31
CA PHE A 781 46.24 7.87 11.41
C PHE A 781 46.91 6.51 11.26
N ASP A 782 47.27 5.90 12.40
CA ASP A 782 47.78 4.52 12.48
C ASP A 782 46.70 3.58 13.02
N VAL A 783 46.81 2.27 12.75
CA VAL A 783 45.93 1.25 13.33
C VAL A 783 46.09 1.21 14.85
N SER A 784 45.00 1.30 15.59
CA SER A 784 44.97 1.33 17.07
C SER A 784 44.23 0.15 17.74
N ASP A 785 43.69 -0.79 16.96
CA ASP A 785 43.07 -2.06 17.39
C ASP A 785 42.09 -1.90 18.58
N ASN A 786 41.03 -1.14 18.40
CA ASN A 786 39.98 -0.82 19.39
C ASN A 786 40.49 -0.03 20.65
N THR A 787 41.74 0.44 20.64
CA THR A 787 42.28 1.22 21.74
C THR A 787 42.12 2.71 21.45
N PRO A 788 41.35 3.47 22.25
CA PRO A 788 41.25 4.92 22.08
C PRO A 788 42.62 5.60 22.25
N VAL A 789 43.03 6.38 21.26
CA VAL A 789 44.28 7.14 21.27
C VAL A 789 43.95 8.63 21.20
N ASN A 790 44.41 9.39 22.17
CA ASN A 790 44.31 10.84 22.15
C ASN A 790 45.37 11.42 21.22
N PHE A 791 44.97 12.28 20.25
CA PHE A 791 45.90 12.90 19.31
C PHE A 791 45.92 14.45 19.39
N ILE A 792 45.22 15.03 20.37
CA ILE A 792 45.27 16.46 20.69
C ILE A 792 45.86 16.68 22.07
N SER A 793 45.64 17.84 22.70
CA SER A 793 46.10 18.11 24.07
C SER A 793 45.33 17.29 25.10
N GLU A 794 46.02 16.67 26.08
CA GLU A 794 45.43 15.94 27.19
C GLU A 794 44.79 16.84 28.27
N ALA A 795 44.94 18.16 28.13
CA ALA A 795 44.36 19.09 29.10
C ALA A 795 42.81 18.99 29.10
N LYS A 796 42.25 18.74 30.27
CA LYS A 796 40.80 18.61 30.45
C LYS A 796 40.06 19.82 29.91
N GLY A 797 39.14 19.58 28.93
CA GLY A 797 38.38 20.63 28.26
C GLY A 797 38.99 21.10 26.93
N SER A 798 40.06 20.44 26.45
CA SER A 798 40.50 20.54 25.06
C SER A 798 39.53 19.74 24.16
N TYR A 799 39.33 20.16 22.94
CA TYR A 799 38.41 19.49 22.00
C TYR A 799 38.82 19.68 20.55
N LEU A 800 38.48 18.71 19.71
CA LEU A 800 38.64 18.81 18.28
C LEU A 800 37.52 19.70 17.71
N VAL A 801 37.90 20.72 16.94
CA VAL A 801 36.95 21.65 16.33
C VAL A 801 36.40 21.04 15.03
N GLU A 802 37.35 20.75 14.12
CA GLU A 802 37.04 20.18 12.79
C GLU A 802 38.24 19.36 12.31
N ILE A 803 38.01 18.47 11.39
CA ILE A 803 39.02 17.69 10.69
C ILE A 803 38.69 17.60 9.22
N SER A 804 39.65 17.88 8.35
CA SER A 804 39.55 17.78 6.89
C SER A 804 40.60 16.83 6.34
N ASP A 805 40.27 16.16 5.27
CA ASP A 805 41.12 15.32 4.44
C ASP A 805 41.35 15.90 3.02
N ASP A 806 40.94 17.16 2.82
CA ASP A 806 41.16 17.86 1.56
C ASP A 806 42.68 18.02 1.27
N LEU A 807 43.05 18.04 -0.02
CA LEU A 807 44.42 18.13 -0.46
C LEU A 807 45.03 19.48 -0.07
N HIS A 808 44.30 20.58 -0.28
CA HIS A 808 44.80 21.94 -0.03
C HIS A 808 43.81 22.70 0.89
N PRO A 809 43.66 22.28 2.18
CA PRO A 809 42.64 22.84 3.05
C PRO A 809 42.99 24.29 3.45
N GLN A 810 41.99 25.17 3.35
CA GLN A 810 42.07 26.55 3.78
C GLN A 810 41.34 26.74 5.13
N ILE A 811 41.90 27.55 5.99
CA ILE A 811 41.41 27.80 7.36
C ILE A 811 41.10 29.26 7.49
N GLU A 812 39.88 29.60 7.86
CA GLU A 812 39.54 30.96 8.27
C GLU A 812 39.71 31.12 9.79
N VAL A 813 40.45 32.13 10.15
CA VAL A 813 40.74 32.51 11.55
C VAL A 813 40.00 33.77 11.88
N ILE A 814 38.97 33.70 12.73
CA ILE A 814 38.19 34.86 13.18
C ILE A 814 38.71 35.32 14.53
N PHE A 815 39.07 36.58 14.62
CA PHE A 815 39.67 37.15 15.81
C PHE A 815 38.63 37.50 16.89
N GLY A 816 39.10 37.58 18.15
CA GLY A 816 38.26 37.93 19.29
C GLY A 816 38.90 38.89 20.26
N GLY A 817 38.24 39.22 21.36
CA GLY A 817 38.74 40.15 22.37
C GLY A 817 39.09 41.53 21.84
N LYS A 818 40.30 42.01 22.06
CA LYS A 818 40.77 43.33 21.55
C LYS A 818 40.90 43.39 20.04
N ASN A 819 40.90 42.28 19.35
CA ASN A 819 41.07 42.16 17.89
C ASN A 819 39.79 41.80 17.14
N GLU A 820 38.62 41.87 17.77
CA GLU A 820 37.33 41.44 17.18
C GLU A 820 36.94 42.20 15.89
N ASN A 821 37.42 43.43 15.72
CA ASN A 821 37.18 44.25 14.52
C ASN A 821 38.22 44.03 13.39
N ARG A 822 39.10 43.04 13.53
CA ARG A 822 40.08 42.69 12.50
C ARG A 822 39.45 41.79 11.48
N ASP A 823 39.75 41.99 10.19
CA ASP A 823 39.32 41.11 9.16
C ASP A 823 39.82 39.68 9.40
N PRO A 824 39.02 38.65 9.08
CA PRO A 824 39.42 37.26 9.17
C PRO A 824 40.71 37.00 8.37
N GLU A 825 41.56 36.13 8.88
CA GLU A 825 42.79 35.70 8.22
C GLU A 825 42.60 34.32 7.60
N ILE A 826 42.92 34.20 6.32
CA ILE A 826 42.87 32.91 5.61
C ILE A 826 44.27 32.29 5.62
N ILE A 827 44.39 31.08 6.11
CA ILE A 827 45.60 30.30 6.19
C ILE A 827 45.53 29.10 5.25
N ASN A 828 46.44 28.96 4.32
CA ASN A 828 46.67 27.71 3.60
C ASN A 828 47.38 26.74 4.55
N ALA A 829 46.69 25.66 4.96
CA ALA A 829 47.21 24.74 5.96
C ALA A 829 48.45 23.97 5.50
N GLU A 830 48.60 23.72 4.19
CA GLU A 830 49.74 23.03 3.62
C GLU A 830 51.04 23.83 3.70
N GLU A 831 50.94 25.09 3.37
CA GLU A 831 52.08 26.02 3.47
C GLU A 831 52.40 26.39 4.95
N PHE A 832 51.35 26.42 5.79
CA PHE A 832 51.45 26.83 7.16
C PHE A 832 52.13 25.76 8.04
N ILE A 833 51.81 24.47 7.81
CA ILE A 833 52.37 23.35 8.61
C ILE A 833 52.63 22.11 7.76
N ALA A 834 53.85 21.61 7.78
CA ALA A 834 54.18 20.33 7.14
C ALA A 834 53.54 19.12 7.89
N LYS A 835 53.31 18.00 7.19
CA LYS A 835 52.89 16.72 7.78
C LYS A 835 53.91 16.31 8.87
N LYS A 836 53.38 15.96 10.05
CA LYS A 836 54.19 15.47 11.21
C LYS A 836 53.57 14.23 11.80
N GLY A 837 54.25 13.61 12.73
CA GLY A 837 53.71 12.44 13.46
C GLY A 837 52.44 12.77 14.25
N LEU A 838 51.59 11.77 14.46
CA LEU A 838 50.32 11.87 15.14
C LEU A 838 50.39 12.55 16.51
N GLN A 839 51.47 12.36 17.29
CA GLN A 839 51.62 12.92 18.62
C GLN A 839 52.19 14.35 18.62
N ALA A 840 52.50 14.94 17.49
CA ALA A 840 53.01 16.30 17.43
C ALA A 840 51.92 17.32 17.81
N LYS A 841 52.28 18.30 18.66
CA LYS A 841 51.35 19.32 19.16
C LYS A 841 50.72 20.18 18.03
N GLY A 842 51.41 20.30 16.90
CA GLY A 842 50.96 21.21 15.81
C GLY A 842 51.44 22.63 15.99
N LYS A 843 50.87 23.57 15.21
CA LYS A 843 51.24 24.99 15.23
C LYS A 843 50.06 25.85 15.66
N LYS A 844 50.27 26.84 16.50
CA LYS A 844 49.23 27.78 16.92
C LYS A 844 48.75 28.58 15.70
N THR A 845 47.45 28.73 15.53
CA THR A 845 46.86 29.39 14.38
C THR A 845 47.16 30.87 14.28
N SER A 846 47.21 31.57 15.41
CA SER A 846 47.61 32.98 15.49
C SER A 846 48.25 33.32 16.84
N ALA A 847 49.09 34.35 16.87
CA ALA A 847 49.60 34.95 18.11
C ALA A 847 48.55 35.82 18.82
N LEU A 848 47.54 36.29 18.11
CA LEU A 848 46.44 37.11 18.61
C LEU A 848 45.32 36.27 19.23
N ASP A 849 44.39 36.94 19.92
CA ASP A 849 43.21 36.29 20.47
C ASP A 849 42.28 35.87 19.32
N VAL A 850 41.98 34.58 19.23
CA VAL A 850 41.11 33.95 18.22
C VAL A 850 39.79 33.56 18.84
N LYS A 851 38.68 33.95 18.22
CA LYS A 851 37.32 33.64 18.64
C LYS A 851 36.89 32.29 18.08
N ARG A 852 37.22 32.02 16.80
CA ARG A 852 36.81 30.79 16.10
C ARG A 852 37.77 30.47 14.94
N VAL A 853 37.94 29.20 14.68
CA VAL A 853 38.58 28.68 13.46
C VAL A 853 37.68 27.68 12.80
N HIS A 854 37.64 27.60 11.47
CA HIS A 854 36.95 26.61 10.71
C HIS A 854 37.58 26.47 9.32
N PHE A 855 37.26 25.34 8.64
CA PHE A 855 37.66 25.18 7.26
C PHE A 855 36.73 25.96 6.34
N ILE A 856 37.29 26.52 5.28
CA ILE A 856 36.58 27.12 4.16
C ILE A 856 36.89 26.30 2.91
N GLU A 857 36.32 26.70 1.79
CA GLU A 857 36.48 26.00 0.51
C GLU A 857 37.96 25.78 0.18
N PRO A 858 38.42 24.54 -0.06
CA PRO A 858 39.83 24.22 -0.29
C PRO A 858 40.35 24.87 -1.57
N LEU A 859 41.64 25.15 -1.61
CA LEU A 859 42.27 25.69 -2.81
C LEU A 859 42.25 24.62 -3.92
N HIS A 860 41.65 24.91 -5.05
CA HIS A 860 41.64 24.01 -6.20
C HIS A 860 42.82 24.35 -7.13
N LEU A 861 43.73 23.42 -7.29
CA LEU A 861 44.86 23.57 -8.21
C LEU A 861 44.63 22.76 -9.47
N PRO A 862 45.04 23.25 -10.68
CA PRO A 862 44.86 22.50 -11.93
C PRO A 862 45.53 21.11 -11.95
N GLU A 863 46.52 20.88 -11.10
CA GLU A 863 47.19 19.56 -10.93
C GLU A 863 46.32 18.55 -10.20
N ASP A 864 45.30 18.98 -9.47
CA ASP A 864 44.41 18.10 -8.73
C ASP A 864 43.43 17.41 -9.65
N ASP A 865 43.00 18.02 -10.75
CA ASP A 865 42.16 17.42 -11.77
C ASP A 865 42.83 16.24 -12.46
N VAL A 866 44.20 16.31 -12.64
CA VAL A 866 44.95 15.22 -13.24
C VAL A 866 45.10 14.04 -12.26
N LYS A 867 45.30 14.30 -10.97
CA LYS A 867 45.40 13.26 -9.94
C LYS A 867 44.06 12.60 -9.68
N ALA A 868 42.96 13.35 -9.72
CA ALA A 868 41.60 12.81 -9.60
C ALA A 868 41.27 11.89 -10.79
N ALA A 869 41.59 12.33 -12.02
CA ALA A 869 41.40 11.52 -13.22
C ALA A 869 42.29 10.26 -13.24
N GLU A 870 43.52 10.31 -12.72
CA GLU A 870 44.41 9.15 -12.57
C GLU A 870 43.86 8.15 -11.52
N SER A 871 43.32 8.65 -10.39
CA SER A 871 42.73 7.78 -9.36
C SER A 871 41.39 7.16 -9.79
N GLU A 872 40.61 7.86 -10.57
CA GLU A 872 39.39 7.30 -11.20
C GLU A 872 39.72 6.26 -12.26
N ALA A 873 40.77 6.47 -13.04
CA ALA A 873 41.27 5.51 -14.03
C ALA A 873 41.82 4.23 -13.37
N GLU A 874 42.54 4.35 -12.25
CA GLU A 874 43.01 3.20 -11.47
C GLU A 874 41.86 2.43 -10.80
N ASN A 875 40.82 3.11 -10.31
CA ASN A 875 39.62 2.46 -9.78
C ASN A 875 38.80 1.78 -10.87
N GLN A 876 38.67 2.38 -12.07
CA GLN A 876 37.99 1.75 -13.21
C GLN A 876 38.82 0.60 -13.81
N ALA A 877 40.13 0.64 -13.77
CA ALA A 877 40.98 -0.48 -14.20
C ALA A 877 40.90 -1.69 -13.26
N GLY A 878 40.51 -1.49 -12.00
CA GLY A 878 40.22 -2.57 -11.05
C GLY A 878 38.84 -3.24 -11.27
N GLU A 879 37.93 -2.60 -12.00
CA GLU A 879 36.57 -3.13 -12.30
C GLU A 879 36.47 -3.89 -13.64
N ILE A 880 37.48 -3.83 -14.51
CA ILE A 880 37.37 -4.37 -15.90
C ILE A 880 37.83 -5.83 -16.05
N ASP A 881 38.20 -6.53 -14.99
CA ASP A 881 38.71 -7.91 -15.15
C ASP A 881 37.68 -9.00 -14.75
N ASN A 882 36.37 -8.78 -14.95
CA ASN A 882 35.40 -9.85 -14.74
C ASN A 882 34.23 -9.91 -15.76
N THR A 883 34.42 -9.42 -17.00
CA THR A 883 33.46 -9.62 -18.08
C THR A 883 34.09 -10.20 -19.35
N ASP A 884 34.62 -11.41 -19.24
CA ASP A 884 34.80 -12.31 -20.39
C ASP A 884 34.41 -13.72 -19.95
N VAL A 885 33.10 -13.98 -19.97
CA VAL A 885 32.56 -15.34 -20.12
C VAL A 885 31.77 -15.33 -21.41
N GLU A 886 32.43 -15.88 -22.44
CA GLU A 886 31.85 -16.19 -23.73
C GLU A 886 30.53 -16.96 -23.54
N ASP A 887 29.46 -16.47 -24.22
CA ASP A 887 28.25 -17.22 -24.44
C ASP A 887 28.54 -18.58 -25.11
N PRO A 888 27.91 -19.65 -24.66
CA PRO A 888 28.02 -20.93 -25.35
C PRO A 888 27.27 -20.85 -26.68
N ILE A 889 27.99 -21.09 -27.76
CA ILE A 889 27.53 -21.25 -29.12
C ILE A 889 26.40 -22.29 -29.15
N ASP A 890 25.19 -21.85 -29.53
CA ASP A 890 24.09 -22.73 -29.90
C ASP A 890 24.47 -23.58 -31.13
N LEU A 891 24.66 -24.84 -30.91
CA LEU A 891 24.71 -25.86 -31.97
C LEU A 891 23.27 -26.25 -32.32
N GLU A 892 22.77 -25.75 -33.42
CA GLU A 892 21.55 -26.24 -34.07
C GLU A 892 21.72 -27.75 -34.44
N ILE A 893 20.84 -28.58 -33.90
CA ILE A 893 20.60 -29.94 -34.38
C ILE A 893 19.29 -29.88 -35.19
N PRO A 894 19.29 -30.36 -36.46
CA PRO A 894 18.11 -30.29 -37.32
C PRO A 894 16.99 -31.21 -36.82
N GLY A 895 15.78 -30.75 -37.03
CA GLY A 895 14.56 -31.37 -36.58
C GLY A 895 14.25 -32.76 -37.14
N ASP A 896 13.37 -33.42 -36.43
CA ASP A 896 12.52 -34.46 -36.99
C ASP A 896 11.08 -34.20 -36.46
N GLU A 897 10.18 -34.14 -37.44
CA GLU A 897 8.74 -33.96 -37.27
C GLU A 897 8.09 -35.23 -36.72
N ASN A 898 6.99 -35.02 -36.03
CA ASN A 898 5.95 -35.99 -35.62
C ASN A 898 6.00 -36.52 -34.21
N GLN A 899 5.17 -36.00 -33.38
CA GLN A 899 3.99 -36.71 -32.84
C GLN A 899 3.18 -35.88 -31.85
N LEU A 900 1.96 -35.75 -32.24
CA LEU A 900 0.72 -35.43 -31.53
C LEU A 900 0.56 -36.14 -30.19
N THR A 901 -0.22 -35.42 -29.34
CA THR A 901 -1.28 -35.82 -28.43
C THR A 901 -0.98 -35.92 -26.93
N LEU A 902 -1.79 -35.13 -26.24
CA LEU A 902 -2.61 -35.48 -25.05
C LEU A 902 -1.89 -35.68 -23.71
N PHE A 903 -1.96 -34.76 -22.79
CA PHE A 903 -2.97 -34.67 -21.71
C PHE A 903 -2.88 -33.30 -21.05
#